data_fd0ebb1cb7e5ac1a42a6ff543485ceea
#
_entry.id   fd0ebb1cb7e5ac1a42a6ff543485ceea
#
_cell.length_a   1.000
_cell.length_b   1.000
_cell.length_c   1.000
_cell.angle_alpha   90.00
_cell.angle_beta   90.00
_cell.angle_gamma   90.00
#
_symmetry.space_group_name_H-M   'P 1'
#
loop_
_entity.id
_entity.type
_entity.pdbx_description
1 polymer ?
#
loop_
_entity_poly.entity_id
_entity_poly.type
_entity_poly.pdbx_seq_one_letter_code
_entity_poly.pdbx_strand_id
1 'polypeptide(L)'
;MFEKCSSLRSLDLSSFNTRKVAYMQNMFQGCTNLESIDLSSFDTENMKSMTGMFFSCTKLETLDLSSFATPKMVSMVDAFSNCKNLKTNYVTSAFTTDKVTLDFSIFDGCVNLPNFNPAKTSVEMAHTGAGGYLTAATASWVRWDAPTGTLSFHRGATKPVGDNIYNILDYGDTQSWNTHPAEIQKVVFKAGFRDETYTTCSNWFNGCTNLTSIEGIENLNTSNVKNMSGMFALCSNLETLDLSHFNTERVTTMAQMFYGCTKLHDLNISSFNTENVTSMNQMFGGCSSLDSLDLSHFNAKGVLYHGLYAMFSGCSSLKFLDVSNFPADRPKMQLDAMFKGCSSLQTLDLSSFNTGLANSFTDMFDGCSALRTIYVSDLFRFKNGVSSSNMFRDCHSLKGAISFEPSTIDKTYASYVWGYLTKKVGTNGNEIIGATGNPLTIDALPLDDSKAYTLYEDCDVNNASYEREVKSEWATLCLPYTIRPSSEDNTCYFYTLKSVGTESVELVRMEEGVIEAGQPVVVRKKNAEQTSFRVVSGTATPDEKAKAVTKPTNRETGHRLMGTFAPIELADDCYFIAKNLFRLVSDYKLAATGVKIAAYRAYIQPEGTLEGGSAQLTIGVDEGTNQVDAATLVDLLNDTEAEYYDVQGRRIPQLQRGINIVKVGSKVMKVFCPR
;
A
#
# COMPACT_ATOMS: atom_id res chain seq x y z
N MET A 1 38.57 -27.11 22.86
CA MET A 1 39.65 -26.06 22.95
C MET A 1 40.34 -26.17 24.32
N PHE A 2 39.61 -26.11 25.43
CA PHE A 2 40.13 -26.17 26.80
C PHE A 2 39.90 -27.56 27.44
N GLU A 3 39.73 -28.61 26.66
CA GLU A 3 39.51 -29.98 27.14
C GLU A 3 40.66 -30.42 28.07
N LYS A 4 40.29 -30.96 29.25
CA LYS A 4 41.20 -31.44 30.30
C LYS A 4 42.18 -30.40 30.88
N CYS A 5 41.89 -29.10 30.77
CA CYS A 5 42.63 -28.05 31.44
C CYS A 5 42.33 -28.09 32.95
N SER A 6 42.80 -29.16 33.65
CA SER A 6 42.43 -29.45 35.03
C SER A 6 42.93 -28.41 36.06
N SER A 7 43.91 -27.58 35.70
CA SER A 7 44.44 -26.53 36.57
C SER A 7 43.70 -25.17 36.42
N LEU A 8 42.82 -25.07 35.42
CA LEU A 8 42.07 -23.86 35.08
C LEU A 8 41.03 -23.54 36.18
N ARG A 9 41.09 -22.36 36.81
CA ARG A 9 40.11 -21.91 37.81
C ARG A 9 39.13 -20.89 37.26
N SER A 10 39.59 -20.02 36.40
CA SER A 10 38.78 -19.03 35.68
C SER A 10 39.36 -18.77 34.31
N LEU A 11 38.56 -18.22 33.40
CA LEU A 11 38.98 -17.93 32.03
C LEU A 11 38.26 -16.69 31.51
N ASP A 12 39.00 -15.73 30.97
CA ASP A 12 38.46 -14.57 30.27
C ASP A 12 38.23 -14.94 28.79
N LEU A 13 36.97 -14.95 28.38
CA LEU A 13 36.52 -15.24 27.03
C LEU A 13 35.88 -14.02 26.34
N SER A 14 36.01 -12.83 26.93
CA SER A 14 35.34 -11.60 26.48
C SER A 14 35.66 -11.21 25.03
N SER A 15 36.84 -11.61 24.53
CA SER A 15 37.28 -11.38 23.15
C SER A 15 36.78 -12.44 22.13
N PHE A 16 36.09 -13.47 22.58
CA PHE A 16 35.66 -14.55 21.71
C PHE A 16 34.43 -14.16 20.89
N ASN A 17 34.54 -14.30 19.56
CA ASN A 17 33.42 -14.16 18.65
C ASN A 17 32.97 -15.57 18.23
N THR A 18 31.85 -16.03 18.77
CA THR A 18 31.31 -17.37 18.55
C THR A 18 30.17 -17.41 17.55
N ARG A 19 29.74 -16.28 16.97
CA ARG A 19 28.58 -16.16 16.07
C ARG A 19 28.52 -17.19 14.93
N LYS A 20 29.68 -17.62 14.41
CA LYS A 20 29.75 -18.61 13.33
C LYS A 20 30.05 -20.04 13.82
N VAL A 21 30.16 -20.27 15.13
CA VAL A 21 30.52 -21.56 15.69
C VAL A 21 29.28 -22.44 15.83
N ALA A 22 29.29 -23.59 15.10
CA ALA A 22 28.18 -24.54 15.14
C ALA A 22 28.41 -25.71 16.13
N TYR A 23 29.63 -25.96 16.54
CA TYR A 23 29.98 -27.12 17.37
C TYR A 23 30.93 -26.69 18.49
N MET A 24 30.51 -26.83 19.76
CA MET A 24 31.27 -26.49 20.96
C MET A 24 31.49 -27.74 21.84
N GLN A 25 31.56 -28.91 21.19
CA GLN A 25 31.72 -30.18 21.87
C GLN A 25 33.00 -30.20 22.71
N ASN A 26 32.91 -30.73 23.93
CA ASN A 26 34.01 -30.94 24.87
C ASN A 26 34.83 -29.65 25.18
N MET A 27 34.30 -28.45 24.95
CA MET A 27 35.10 -27.22 25.01
C MET A 27 35.79 -27.05 26.36
N PHE A 28 35.09 -27.37 27.47
CA PHE A 28 35.60 -27.31 28.84
C PHE A 28 35.58 -28.68 29.53
N GLN A 29 35.46 -29.76 28.80
CA GLN A 29 35.45 -31.12 29.36
C GLN A 29 36.66 -31.37 30.24
N GLY A 30 36.45 -31.85 31.47
CA GLY A 30 37.50 -32.19 32.38
C GLY A 30 38.26 -30.99 33.00
N CYS A 31 37.74 -29.78 32.93
CA CYS A 31 38.26 -28.63 33.68
C CYS A 31 37.83 -28.75 35.15
N THR A 32 38.42 -29.71 35.87
CA THR A 32 37.97 -30.14 37.19
C THR A 32 38.12 -29.07 38.30
N ASN A 33 39.00 -28.08 38.13
CA ASN A 33 39.18 -26.98 39.06
C ASN A 33 38.52 -25.68 38.60
N LEU A 34 37.71 -25.68 37.50
CA LEU A 34 36.99 -24.50 37.05
C LEU A 34 35.94 -24.11 38.08
N GLU A 35 36.10 -22.94 38.69
CA GLU A 35 35.21 -22.39 39.73
C GLU A 35 34.19 -21.42 39.15
N SER A 36 34.61 -20.63 38.14
CA SER A 36 33.74 -19.67 37.45
C SER A 36 34.17 -19.48 35.99
N ILE A 37 33.20 -19.11 35.15
CA ILE A 37 33.42 -18.79 33.74
C ILE A 37 32.42 -17.72 33.29
N ASP A 38 32.91 -16.69 32.60
CA ASP A 38 32.07 -15.67 31.96
C ASP A 38 31.82 -16.08 30.49
N LEU A 39 30.59 -16.41 30.15
CA LEU A 39 30.13 -16.77 28.81
C LEU A 39 29.26 -15.67 28.18
N SER A 40 29.18 -14.48 28.77
CA SER A 40 28.30 -13.40 28.31
C SER A 40 28.63 -12.89 26.90
N SER A 41 29.85 -13.12 26.39
CA SER A 41 30.28 -12.80 25.03
C SER A 41 29.80 -13.81 23.98
N PHE A 42 29.34 -15.02 24.42
CA PHE A 42 28.98 -16.08 23.49
C PHE A 42 27.69 -15.78 22.75
N ASP A 43 27.75 -15.85 21.43
CA ASP A 43 26.61 -15.90 20.52
C ASP A 43 26.46 -17.34 20.04
N THR A 44 25.38 -17.99 20.38
CA THR A 44 25.16 -19.42 20.16
C THR A 44 23.98 -19.72 19.21
N GLU A 45 23.45 -18.72 18.51
CA GLU A 45 22.33 -18.90 17.57
C GLU A 45 22.59 -19.93 16.47
N ASN A 46 23.86 -20.12 16.11
CA ASN A 46 24.26 -21.11 15.13
C ASN A 46 24.72 -22.44 15.73
N MET A 47 24.73 -22.57 17.07
CA MET A 47 25.18 -23.77 17.75
C MET A 47 24.24 -24.94 17.55
N LYS A 48 24.81 -26.08 17.10
CA LYS A 48 24.10 -27.34 16.86
C LYS A 48 24.42 -28.41 17.89
N SER A 49 25.56 -28.30 18.59
CA SER A 49 25.97 -29.27 19.60
C SER A 49 26.79 -28.64 20.71
N MET A 50 26.42 -28.95 21.94
CA MET A 50 27.19 -28.74 23.16
C MET A 50 27.54 -30.05 23.89
N THR A 51 27.62 -31.14 23.16
CA THR A 51 28.00 -32.46 23.68
C THR A 51 29.25 -32.37 24.56
N GLY A 52 29.18 -32.83 25.79
CA GLY A 52 30.28 -32.86 26.77
C GLY A 52 30.88 -31.50 27.12
N MET A 53 30.22 -30.38 26.77
CA MET A 53 30.82 -29.03 26.86
C MET A 53 31.38 -28.73 28.25
N PHE A 54 30.69 -29.14 29.31
CA PHE A 54 31.09 -28.98 30.71
C PHE A 54 31.26 -30.30 31.44
N PHE A 55 31.38 -31.42 30.71
CA PHE A 55 31.54 -32.75 31.30
C PHE A 55 32.67 -32.78 32.33
N SER A 56 32.37 -33.19 33.56
CA SER A 56 33.33 -33.28 34.70
C SER A 56 33.94 -31.94 35.11
N CYS A 57 33.27 -30.81 34.99
CA CYS A 57 33.63 -29.55 35.64
C CYS A 57 33.23 -29.61 37.14
N THR A 58 33.94 -30.40 37.93
CA THR A 58 33.51 -30.83 39.26
C THR A 58 33.48 -29.74 40.34
N LYS A 59 34.19 -28.62 40.13
CA LYS A 59 34.25 -27.48 41.04
C LYS A 59 33.21 -26.40 40.72
N LEU A 60 32.60 -26.47 39.54
CA LEU A 60 31.66 -25.46 39.11
C LEU A 60 30.35 -25.55 39.93
N GLU A 61 30.05 -24.48 40.69
CA GLU A 61 28.84 -24.40 41.53
C GLU A 61 27.66 -23.69 40.82
N THR A 62 27.99 -22.69 40.02
CA THR A 62 27.03 -21.89 39.24
C THR A 62 27.50 -21.76 37.81
N LEU A 63 26.55 -21.85 36.87
CA LEU A 63 26.81 -21.65 35.45
C LEU A 63 25.75 -20.70 34.88
N ASP A 64 26.20 -19.61 34.27
CA ASP A 64 25.30 -18.65 33.61
C ASP A 64 25.34 -18.86 32.08
N LEU A 65 24.28 -19.44 31.54
CA LEU A 65 24.03 -19.65 30.12
C LEU A 65 22.95 -18.70 29.58
N SER A 66 22.68 -17.59 30.27
CA SER A 66 21.65 -16.64 29.87
C SER A 66 21.92 -15.97 28.52
N SER A 67 23.18 -15.92 28.08
CA SER A 67 23.57 -15.49 26.72
C SER A 67 23.29 -16.52 25.63
N PHE A 68 22.99 -17.77 25.99
CA PHE A 68 22.82 -18.86 25.04
C PHE A 68 21.42 -18.82 24.41
N ALA A 69 21.40 -18.60 23.08
CA ALA A 69 20.25 -18.87 22.24
C ALA A 69 20.49 -20.16 21.47
N THR A 70 19.60 -21.13 21.57
CA THR A 70 19.82 -22.49 21.05
C THR A 70 18.77 -22.98 20.03
N PRO A 71 18.30 -22.14 19.08
CA PRO A 71 17.22 -22.52 18.15
C PRO A 71 17.59 -23.61 17.16
N LYS A 72 18.90 -23.94 17.05
CA LYS A 72 19.45 -24.96 16.13
C LYS A 72 20.08 -26.14 16.85
N MET A 73 19.96 -26.23 18.19
CA MET A 73 20.58 -27.28 19.00
C MET A 73 19.99 -28.65 18.68
N VAL A 74 20.87 -29.61 18.37
CA VAL A 74 20.50 -30.99 18.04
C VAL A 74 21.04 -31.98 19.08
N SER A 75 22.21 -31.68 19.71
CA SER A 75 22.85 -32.59 20.64
C SER A 75 23.32 -31.89 21.92
N MET A 76 22.89 -32.44 23.05
CA MET A 76 23.28 -32.06 24.41
C MET A 76 23.87 -33.24 25.21
N VAL A 77 24.26 -34.33 24.54
CA VAL A 77 24.81 -35.54 25.21
C VAL A 77 25.91 -35.15 26.19
N ASP A 78 25.81 -35.63 27.44
CA ASP A 78 26.79 -35.38 28.51
C ASP A 78 27.10 -33.89 28.78
N ALA A 79 26.25 -32.96 28.35
CA ALA A 79 26.60 -31.52 28.35
C ALA A 79 27.06 -31.01 29.71
N PHE A 80 26.46 -31.47 30.81
CA PHE A 80 26.79 -31.14 32.19
C PHE A 80 27.10 -32.35 33.05
N SER A 81 27.20 -33.55 32.44
CA SER A 81 27.42 -34.80 33.16
C SER A 81 28.62 -34.70 34.07
N ASN A 82 28.50 -35.27 35.27
CA ASN A 82 29.49 -35.28 36.34
C ASN A 82 29.93 -33.89 36.88
N CYS A 83 29.11 -32.86 36.71
CA CYS A 83 29.26 -31.56 37.40
C CYS A 83 28.72 -31.66 38.82
N LYS A 84 29.44 -32.38 39.70
CA LYS A 84 28.95 -32.81 41.05
C LYS A 84 28.55 -31.66 41.96
N ASN A 85 29.22 -30.48 41.85
CA ASN A 85 28.99 -29.32 42.69
C ASN A 85 28.00 -28.31 42.09
N LEU A 86 27.51 -28.55 40.86
CA LEU A 86 26.62 -27.62 40.18
C LEU A 86 25.26 -27.54 40.93
N LYS A 87 24.96 -26.35 41.46
CA LYS A 87 23.74 -26.02 42.20
C LYS A 87 22.74 -25.23 41.37
N THR A 88 23.24 -24.43 40.42
CA THR A 88 22.42 -23.53 39.64
C THR A 88 22.96 -23.40 38.23
N ASN A 89 22.09 -23.55 37.23
CA ASN A 89 22.39 -23.37 35.83
C ASN A 89 21.37 -22.37 35.26
N TYR A 90 21.78 -21.13 35.10
CA TYR A 90 20.90 -20.03 34.67
C TYR A 90 20.71 -20.01 33.16
N VAL A 91 19.47 -19.87 32.74
CA VAL A 91 19.07 -19.75 31.32
C VAL A 91 17.97 -18.68 31.15
N THR A 92 17.76 -18.27 29.92
CA THR A 92 16.62 -17.46 29.48
C THR A 92 15.71 -18.28 28.56
N SER A 93 14.58 -17.72 28.11
CA SER A 93 13.71 -18.38 27.13
C SER A 93 14.38 -18.61 25.77
N ALA A 94 15.50 -17.93 25.51
CA ALA A 94 16.30 -18.16 24.30
C ALA A 94 17.01 -19.53 24.29
N PHE A 95 17.20 -20.14 25.47
CA PHE A 95 17.70 -21.49 25.60
C PHE A 95 16.58 -22.50 25.31
N THR A 96 16.47 -22.98 24.09
CA THR A 96 15.43 -23.90 23.66
C THR A 96 16.00 -25.30 23.41
N THR A 97 15.20 -26.33 23.68
CA THR A 97 15.57 -27.74 23.52
C THR A 97 14.70 -28.46 22.49
N ASP A 98 13.80 -27.74 21.79
CA ASP A 98 12.76 -28.31 20.92
C ASP A 98 13.31 -29.17 19.76
N LYS A 99 14.55 -28.90 19.33
CA LYS A 99 15.21 -29.62 18.24
C LYS A 99 16.26 -30.64 18.72
N VAL A 100 16.41 -30.80 20.03
CA VAL A 100 17.36 -31.75 20.59
C VAL A 100 16.87 -33.18 20.35
N THR A 101 17.67 -33.97 19.68
CA THR A 101 17.39 -35.38 19.37
C THR A 101 18.42 -36.36 19.98
N LEU A 102 19.56 -35.82 20.41
CA LEU A 102 20.63 -36.57 21.09
C LEU A 102 20.78 -35.97 22.49
N ASP A 103 20.18 -36.60 23.51
CA ASP A 103 19.90 -36.04 24.80
C ASP A 103 20.19 -36.91 26.02
N PHE A 104 20.94 -37.98 25.87
CA PHE A 104 21.22 -38.88 27.00
C PHE A 104 22.34 -38.33 27.90
N SER A 105 22.23 -38.64 29.20
CA SER A 105 23.19 -38.28 30.26
C SER A 105 23.49 -36.77 30.41
N ILE A 106 22.59 -35.89 30.01
CA ILE A 106 22.83 -34.41 30.04
C ILE A 106 23.24 -33.99 31.46
N PHE A 107 22.56 -34.46 32.50
CA PHE A 107 22.76 -34.09 33.91
C PHE A 107 23.21 -35.26 34.78
N ASP A 108 23.74 -36.37 34.20
CA ASP A 108 24.19 -37.51 34.96
C ASP A 108 25.25 -37.11 35.99
N GLY A 109 25.08 -37.55 37.26
CA GLY A 109 25.99 -37.19 38.34
C GLY A 109 25.94 -35.73 38.82
N CYS A 110 25.00 -34.89 38.41
CA CYS A 110 24.83 -33.52 38.86
C CYS A 110 24.02 -33.47 40.18
N VAL A 111 24.48 -34.16 41.20
CA VAL A 111 23.75 -34.49 42.42
C VAL A 111 23.30 -33.28 43.28
N ASN A 112 23.86 -32.11 43.05
CA ASN A 112 23.57 -30.89 43.82
C ASN A 112 22.56 -29.96 43.10
N LEU A 113 22.09 -30.32 41.88
CA LEU A 113 20.99 -29.58 41.24
C LEU A 113 19.68 -29.70 42.02
N PRO A 114 18.84 -28.67 42.05
CA PRO A 114 17.54 -28.72 42.67
C PRO A 114 16.69 -29.87 42.12
N ASN A 115 16.04 -30.63 43.03
CA ASN A 115 15.18 -31.76 42.67
C ASN A 115 15.84 -32.89 41.87
N PHE A 116 17.16 -33.01 41.92
CA PHE A 116 17.90 -34.01 41.15
C PHE A 116 17.37 -35.43 41.37
N ASN A 117 17.11 -36.11 40.26
CA ASN A 117 16.70 -37.52 40.23
C ASN A 117 17.62 -38.29 39.27
N PRO A 118 18.41 -39.29 39.76
CA PRO A 118 19.36 -40.00 38.92
C PRO A 118 18.70 -40.84 37.82
N ALA A 119 17.39 -41.09 37.88
CA ALA A 119 16.63 -41.74 36.81
C ALA A 119 16.16 -40.77 35.71
N LYS A 120 16.37 -39.44 35.88
CA LYS A 120 15.90 -38.40 34.98
C LYS A 120 17.04 -37.43 34.69
N THR A 121 17.85 -37.74 33.71
CA THR A 121 19.07 -36.97 33.37
C THR A 121 19.12 -36.50 31.91
N SER A 122 18.00 -36.63 31.16
CA SER A 122 17.87 -36.26 29.77
C SER A 122 17.26 -34.86 29.58
N VAL A 123 16.94 -34.50 28.35
CA VAL A 123 16.40 -33.19 27.96
C VAL A 123 15.10 -32.80 28.62
N GLU A 124 14.32 -33.78 29.06
CA GLU A 124 13.06 -33.58 29.80
C GLU A 124 13.24 -32.73 31.04
N MET A 125 14.47 -32.71 31.62
CA MET A 125 14.81 -31.93 32.83
C MET A 125 15.47 -30.57 32.47
N ALA A 126 15.75 -30.31 31.22
CA ALA A 126 16.42 -29.08 30.75
C ALA A 126 15.39 -27.92 30.60
N HIS A 127 14.64 -27.63 31.67
CA HIS A 127 13.67 -26.53 31.70
C HIS A 127 13.67 -25.81 33.06
N THR A 128 13.10 -24.60 33.12
CA THR A 128 12.98 -23.76 34.32
C THR A 128 11.67 -23.96 35.08
N GLY A 129 10.79 -24.83 34.60
CA GLY A 129 9.50 -25.14 35.26
C GLY A 129 9.64 -26.01 36.51
N ALA A 130 8.54 -26.27 37.17
CA ALA A 130 8.52 -27.11 38.41
C ALA A 130 9.18 -28.47 38.15
N GLY A 131 10.19 -28.80 38.94
CA GLY A 131 10.96 -30.06 38.86
C GLY A 131 12.10 -30.04 37.86
N GLY A 132 12.23 -29.03 37.00
CA GLY A 132 13.37 -28.89 36.06
C GLY A 132 14.68 -28.51 36.74
N TYR A 133 15.79 -28.73 36.05
CA TYR A 133 17.14 -28.53 36.59
C TYR A 133 17.77 -27.19 36.21
N LEU A 134 17.08 -26.40 35.38
CA LEU A 134 17.54 -25.08 35.00
C LEU A 134 16.85 -24.00 35.84
N THR A 135 17.54 -22.87 35.98
CA THR A 135 17.06 -21.71 36.76
C THR A 135 16.85 -20.54 35.84
N ALA A 136 15.70 -19.85 35.94
CA ALA A 136 15.45 -18.65 35.13
C ALA A 136 16.38 -17.52 35.56
N ALA A 137 17.06 -16.92 34.59
CA ALA A 137 17.82 -15.69 34.80
C ALA A 137 16.85 -14.51 34.93
N THR A 138 17.01 -13.64 35.93
CA THR A 138 16.07 -12.57 36.26
C THR A 138 16.67 -11.17 36.33
N ALA A 139 18.00 -11.03 36.34
CA ALA A 139 18.65 -9.73 36.37
C ALA A 139 18.86 -9.19 34.96
N SER A 140 18.49 -7.94 34.69
CA SER A 140 18.74 -7.25 33.43
C SER A 140 19.58 -5.99 33.65
N TRP A 141 20.44 -5.68 32.68
CA TRP A 141 21.29 -4.52 32.71
C TRP A 141 21.73 -4.08 31.31
N VAL A 142 22.28 -2.88 31.22
CA VAL A 142 22.96 -2.37 30.03
C VAL A 142 24.44 -2.20 30.30
N ARG A 143 25.28 -2.63 29.34
CA ARG A 143 26.72 -2.47 29.39
C ARG A 143 27.16 -1.49 28.30
N TRP A 144 27.98 -0.51 28.71
CA TRP A 144 28.67 0.40 27.81
C TRP A 144 30.11 -0.05 27.57
N ASP A 145 30.51 -0.16 26.32
CA ASP A 145 31.88 -0.46 25.89
C ASP A 145 32.45 0.76 25.12
N ALA A 146 33.08 1.65 25.81
CA ALA A 146 33.62 2.91 25.24
C ALA A 146 34.63 2.70 24.10
N PRO A 147 35.58 1.72 24.15
CA PRO A 147 36.51 1.46 23.06
C PRO A 147 35.86 1.13 21.73
N THR A 148 34.67 0.47 21.73
CA THR A 148 33.94 0.05 20.53
C THR A 148 32.73 0.92 20.24
N GLY A 149 32.38 1.86 21.12
CA GLY A 149 31.14 2.62 21.00
C GLY A 149 29.89 1.77 21.08
N THR A 150 29.91 0.61 21.78
CA THR A 150 28.82 -0.36 21.81
C THR A 150 28.05 -0.30 23.11
N LEU A 151 26.73 -0.13 23.00
CA LEU A 151 25.76 -0.28 24.08
C LEU A 151 25.08 -1.63 23.98
N SER A 152 25.20 -2.50 24.99
CA SER A 152 24.63 -3.84 24.92
C SER A 152 23.66 -4.13 26.07
N PHE A 153 22.50 -4.74 25.73
CA PHE A 153 21.40 -5.08 26.63
C PHE A 153 21.49 -6.56 26.99
N HIS A 154 21.51 -6.88 28.28
CA HIS A 154 21.74 -8.21 28.81
C HIS A 154 20.68 -8.64 29.79
N ARG A 155 20.50 -9.96 29.91
CA ARG A 155 19.81 -10.63 31.01
C ARG A 155 20.67 -11.78 31.52
N GLY A 156 20.73 -11.96 32.83
CA GLY A 156 21.56 -12.99 33.41
C GLY A 156 21.17 -13.32 34.85
N ALA A 157 22.00 -14.13 35.50
CA ALA A 157 21.83 -14.54 36.89
C ALA A 157 21.89 -13.37 37.85
N THR A 158 22.93 -12.54 37.69
CA THR A 158 23.18 -11.36 38.52
C THR A 158 23.73 -10.23 37.65
N LYS A 159 23.35 -9.00 37.98
CA LYS A 159 23.94 -7.82 37.33
C LYS A 159 25.39 -7.66 37.76
N PRO A 160 26.35 -7.52 36.82
CA PRO A 160 27.74 -7.21 37.14
C PRO A 160 27.87 -5.86 37.83
N VAL A 161 28.98 -5.68 38.58
CA VAL A 161 29.32 -4.41 39.20
C VAL A 161 30.40 -3.71 38.36
N GLY A 162 30.21 -2.43 38.05
CA GLY A 162 31.15 -1.62 37.27
C GLY A 162 30.55 -0.28 36.87
N ASP A 163 31.38 0.71 36.61
CA ASP A 163 30.95 2.06 36.26
C ASP A 163 30.29 2.14 34.87
N ASN A 164 30.50 1.14 34.01
CA ASN A 164 29.95 1.01 32.68
C ASN A 164 28.70 0.08 32.61
N ILE A 165 28.15 -0.27 33.77
CA ILE A 165 26.99 -1.14 33.91
C ILE A 165 25.80 -0.35 34.44
N TYR A 166 24.74 -0.21 33.66
CA TYR A 166 23.58 0.61 34.00
C TYR A 166 22.35 -0.22 34.34
N ASN A 167 21.50 0.34 35.20
CA ASN A 167 20.16 -0.16 35.41
C ASN A 167 19.24 0.33 34.27
N ILE A 168 18.24 -0.47 33.93
CA ILE A 168 17.17 -0.06 33.05
C ILE A 168 16.04 0.50 33.92
N LEU A 169 15.68 1.77 33.67
CA LEU A 169 14.60 2.41 34.41
C LEU A 169 13.30 2.25 33.62
N ASP A 170 12.29 1.67 34.24
CA ASP A 170 10.94 1.53 33.67
C ASP A 170 10.05 2.75 34.05
N TYR A 171 10.67 3.88 34.29
CA TYR A 171 10.01 5.16 34.59
C TYR A 171 10.92 6.33 34.22
N GLY A 172 10.31 7.49 33.99
CA GLY A 172 11.03 8.71 33.60
C GLY A 172 11.43 8.75 32.11
N ASP A 173 11.98 9.87 31.70
CA ASP A 173 12.29 10.18 30.29
C ASP A 173 13.77 10.05 29.96
N THR A 174 14.62 9.74 30.91
CA THR A 174 16.09 9.67 30.71
C THR A 174 16.66 8.41 31.33
N GLN A 175 17.34 7.62 30.53
CA GLN A 175 18.04 6.43 30.97
C GLN A 175 19.47 6.75 31.45
N SER A 176 20.00 5.93 32.36
CA SER A 176 21.33 6.18 32.98
C SER A 176 22.49 6.16 31.97
N TRP A 177 22.35 5.45 30.83
CA TRP A 177 23.37 5.40 29.76
C TRP A 177 23.33 6.59 28.82
N ASN A 178 22.30 7.45 28.87
CA ASN A 178 22.21 8.67 28.04
C ASN A 178 23.17 9.80 28.47
N THR A 179 24.17 9.50 29.26
CA THR A 179 25.27 10.43 29.59
C THR A 179 26.24 10.60 28.43
N HIS A 180 26.31 9.64 27.50
CA HIS A 180 27.25 9.64 26.36
C HIS A 180 26.54 9.33 25.01
N PRO A 181 25.38 9.93 24.68
CA PRO A 181 24.61 9.50 23.55
C PRO A 181 25.35 9.63 22.21
N ALA A 182 26.15 10.70 22.04
CA ALA A 182 26.93 10.92 20.83
C ALA A 182 28.13 9.96 20.66
N GLU A 183 28.50 9.21 21.68
CA GLU A 183 29.58 8.22 21.59
C GLU A 183 29.05 6.84 21.14
N ILE A 184 27.75 6.59 21.28
CA ILE A 184 27.12 5.31 20.92
C ILE A 184 27.06 5.18 19.39
N GLN A 185 27.78 4.19 18.86
CA GLN A 185 27.84 3.85 17.43
C GLN A 185 27.02 2.59 17.10
N LYS A 186 26.92 1.69 18.07
CA LYS A 186 26.24 0.40 17.92
C LYS A 186 25.41 0.07 19.16
N VAL A 187 24.24 -0.53 18.95
CA VAL A 187 23.39 -1.11 19.98
C VAL A 187 23.26 -2.61 19.74
N VAL A 188 23.30 -3.43 20.79
CA VAL A 188 23.14 -4.89 20.71
C VAL A 188 22.17 -5.36 21.79
N PHE A 189 21.06 -5.99 21.38
CA PHE A 189 20.18 -6.71 22.29
C PHE A 189 20.54 -8.18 22.29
N LYS A 190 20.99 -8.72 23.44
CA LYS A 190 21.30 -10.14 23.57
C LYS A 190 20.00 -10.95 23.61
N ALA A 191 20.05 -12.20 23.13
CA ALA A 191 18.88 -13.05 22.93
C ALA A 191 18.01 -13.24 24.19
N GLY A 192 18.62 -13.33 25.37
CA GLY A 192 17.90 -13.45 26.64
C GLY A 192 17.10 -12.22 27.05
N PHE A 193 17.36 -11.06 26.44
CA PHE A 193 16.68 -9.82 26.78
C PHE A 193 15.20 -9.82 26.44
N ARG A 194 14.76 -10.73 25.55
CA ARG A 194 13.34 -10.91 25.16
C ARG A 194 12.39 -11.28 26.32
N ASP A 195 12.93 -11.79 27.42
CA ASP A 195 12.14 -12.17 28.59
C ASP A 195 11.76 -10.97 29.48
N GLU A 196 12.36 -9.81 29.22
CA GLU A 196 12.03 -8.58 29.92
C GLU A 196 10.88 -7.82 29.28
N THR A 197 10.09 -7.16 30.09
CA THR A 197 9.00 -6.29 29.66
C THR A 197 9.10 -4.95 30.33
N TYR A 198 8.96 -3.89 29.55
CA TYR A 198 9.03 -2.50 30.03
C TYR A 198 7.71 -1.80 29.71
N THR A 199 7.37 -0.77 30.50
CA THR A 199 6.21 0.08 30.24
C THR A 199 6.57 1.29 29.40
N THR A 200 7.87 1.64 29.31
CA THR A 200 8.38 2.74 28.53
C THR A 200 9.71 2.41 27.83
N CYS A 201 9.82 2.83 26.57
CA CYS A 201 11.08 2.93 25.83
C CYS A 201 11.37 4.39 25.45
N SER A 202 10.75 5.34 26.18
CA SER A 202 10.92 6.78 25.92
C SER A 202 12.38 7.18 25.99
N ASN A 203 12.84 7.86 24.94
CA ASN A 203 14.19 8.42 24.80
C ASN A 203 15.36 7.41 24.98
N TRP A 204 15.15 6.11 24.78
CA TRP A 204 16.21 5.12 25.01
C TRP A 204 17.47 5.40 24.21
N PHE A 205 17.35 5.90 22.98
CA PHE A 205 18.48 6.22 22.09
C PHE A 205 18.46 7.68 21.63
N ASN A 206 17.73 8.54 22.36
CA ASN A 206 17.64 9.95 22.00
C ASN A 206 19.03 10.61 22.02
N GLY A 207 19.38 11.28 20.91
CA GLY A 207 20.66 11.96 20.76
C GLY A 207 21.84 11.05 20.40
N CYS A 208 21.62 9.77 20.12
CA CYS A 208 22.65 8.86 19.63
C CYS A 208 23.04 9.21 18.19
N THR A 209 23.61 10.40 17.98
CA THR A 209 23.89 10.96 16.66
C THR A 209 24.83 10.11 15.80
N ASN A 210 25.73 9.32 16.44
CA ASN A 210 26.66 8.44 15.76
C ASN A 210 26.19 6.99 15.65
N LEU A 211 24.98 6.68 16.09
CA LEU A 211 24.40 5.33 15.97
C LEU A 211 24.18 4.96 14.50
N THR A 212 24.82 3.86 14.08
CA THR A 212 24.74 3.36 12.69
C THR A 212 24.08 1.99 12.59
N SER A 213 24.03 1.21 13.68
CA SER A 213 23.46 -0.14 13.66
C SER A 213 22.85 -0.55 14.99
N ILE A 214 21.77 -1.31 14.90
CA ILE A 214 21.12 -1.96 16.04
C ILE A 214 21.00 -3.45 15.70
N GLU A 215 21.68 -4.30 16.48
CA GLU A 215 21.65 -5.75 16.31
C GLU A 215 20.75 -6.40 17.38
N GLY A 216 19.97 -7.41 16.98
CA GLY A 216 19.12 -8.17 17.89
C GLY A 216 17.94 -7.39 18.44
N ILE A 217 17.50 -6.32 17.78
CA ILE A 217 16.37 -5.49 18.26
C ILE A 217 15.07 -6.29 18.39
N GLU A 218 14.93 -7.40 17.69
CA GLU A 218 13.85 -8.38 17.83
C GLU A 218 13.82 -9.04 19.22
N ASN A 219 14.88 -8.92 20.00
CA ASN A 219 14.95 -9.34 21.40
C ASN A 219 14.42 -8.27 22.37
N LEU A 220 14.00 -7.12 21.92
CA LEU A 220 13.29 -6.13 22.74
C LEU A 220 11.79 -6.45 22.75
N ASN A 221 11.29 -6.93 23.86
CA ASN A 221 9.87 -7.23 24.04
C ASN A 221 9.08 -5.96 24.34
N THR A 222 8.32 -5.50 23.35
CA THR A 222 7.51 -4.27 23.43
C THR A 222 6.05 -4.50 23.82
N SER A 223 5.64 -5.73 24.13
CA SER A 223 4.23 -6.10 24.37
C SER A 223 3.54 -5.34 25.51
N ASN A 224 4.28 -4.75 26.43
CA ASN A 224 3.76 -4.00 27.57
C ASN A 224 4.07 -2.48 27.49
N VAL A 225 4.75 -2.04 26.43
CA VAL A 225 5.19 -0.65 26.27
C VAL A 225 4.01 0.27 25.98
N LYS A 226 3.90 1.36 26.73
CA LYS A 226 2.89 2.42 26.57
C LYS A 226 3.47 3.71 25.99
N ASN A 227 4.74 3.96 26.19
CA ASN A 227 5.41 5.18 25.76
C ASN A 227 6.67 4.86 24.94
N MET A 228 6.68 5.26 23.65
CA MET A 228 7.82 5.16 22.73
C MET A 228 8.31 6.54 22.28
N SER A 229 7.95 7.61 23.02
CA SER A 229 8.31 8.98 22.63
C SER A 229 9.83 9.15 22.56
N GLY A 230 10.31 9.73 21.47
CA GLY A 230 11.73 10.05 21.28
C GLY A 230 12.68 8.85 21.26
N MET A 231 12.18 7.61 21.14
CA MET A 231 13.01 6.40 21.28
C MET A 231 14.26 6.42 20.42
N PHE A 232 14.17 6.90 19.19
CA PHE A 232 15.29 7.04 18.24
C PHE A 232 15.52 8.50 17.82
N ALA A 233 15.00 9.47 18.59
CA ALA A 233 15.13 10.87 18.21
C ALA A 233 16.61 11.28 18.08
N LEU A 234 16.91 12.05 17.01
CA LEU A 234 18.26 12.54 16.69
C LEU A 234 19.31 11.44 16.43
N CYS A 235 18.88 10.20 16.10
CA CYS A 235 19.79 9.18 15.56
C CYS A 235 20.16 9.51 14.11
N SER A 236 20.88 10.60 13.90
CA SER A 236 21.06 11.22 12.59
C SER A 236 21.91 10.41 11.61
N ASN A 237 22.70 9.44 12.08
CA ASN A 237 23.50 8.54 11.24
C ASN A 237 22.87 7.16 11.02
N LEU A 238 21.70 6.88 11.61
CA LEU A 238 20.99 5.63 11.40
C LEU A 238 20.34 5.62 10.00
N GLU A 239 20.73 4.67 9.15
CA GLU A 239 20.32 4.60 7.75
C GLU A 239 19.12 3.65 7.54
N THR A 240 19.10 2.54 8.27
CA THR A 240 18.06 1.51 8.16
C THR A 240 17.57 1.06 9.52
N LEU A 241 16.27 0.74 9.67
CA LEU A 241 15.69 0.27 10.91
C LEU A 241 14.47 -0.64 10.66
N ASP A 242 14.58 -1.89 11.08
CA ASP A 242 13.46 -2.85 10.98
C ASP A 242 12.81 -3.05 12.36
N LEU A 243 11.58 -2.59 12.51
CA LEU A 243 10.74 -2.72 13.71
C LEU A 243 9.50 -3.60 13.46
N SER A 244 9.52 -4.44 12.42
CA SER A 244 8.38 -5.30 12.04
C SER A 244 7.94 -6.30 13.12
N HIS A 245 8.77 -6.51 14.13
CA HIS A 245 8.49 -7.38 15.28
C HIS A 245 7.95 -6.62 16.52
N PHE A 246 7.88 -5.28 16.48
CA PHE A 246 7.35 -4.50 17.61
C PHE A 246 5.85 -4.74 17.79
N ASN A 247 5.44 -5.04 19.03
CA ASN A 247 4.05 -4.99 19.42
C ASN A 247 3.74 -3.61 19.99
N THR A 248 2.88 -2.85 19.33
CA THR A 248 2.50 -1.49 19.73
C THR A 248 1.04 -1.37 20.17
N GLU A 249 0.33 -2.49 20.39
CA GLU A 249 -1.09 -2.49 20.79
C GLU A 249 -1.39 -1.67 22.03
N ARG A 250 -0.43 -1.56 22.97
CA ARG A 250 -0.60 -0.81 24.22
C ARG A 250 0.00 0.59 24.18
N VAL A 251 0.63 0.98 23.07
CA VAL A 251 1.32 2.27 22.95
C VAL A 251 0.30 3.39 22.85
N THR A 252 0.47 4.41 23.70
CA THR A 252 -0.40 5.60 23.73
C THR A 252 0.28 6.84 23.18
N THR A 253 1.63 6.85 23.07
CA THR A 253 2.37 7.96 22.47
C THR A 253 3.62 7.47 21.74
N MET A 254 3.80 8.01 20.51
CA MET A 254 4.95 7.84 19.64
C MET A 254 5.55 9.21 19.24
N ALA A 255 5.29 10.23 20.08
CA ALA A 255 5.78 11.58 19.81
C ALA A 255 7.29 11.60 19.59
N GLN A 256 7.75 12.24 18.49
CA GLN A 256 9.18 12.40 18.18
C GLN A 256 9.96 11.07 18.03
N MET A 257 9.30 9.90 17.83
CA MET A 257 9.98 8.60 17.87
C MET A 257 11.18 8.52 16.93
N PHE A 258 11.10 9.13 15.75
CA PHE A 258 12.17 9.19 14.74
C PHE A 258 12.62 10.63 14.43
N TYR A 259 12.28 11.59 15.29
CA TYR A 259 12.60 12.99 15.05
C TYR A 259 14.10 13.20 14.78
N GLY A 260 14.44 13.85 13.66
CA GLY A 260 15.81 14.17 13.31
C GLY A 260 16.69 12.98 12.87
N CYS A 261 16.10 11.84 12.51
CA CYS A 261 16.81 10.73 11.86
C CYS A 261 17.11 11.08 10.39
N THR A 262 18.05 12.00 10.18
CA THR A 262 18.26 12.65 8.88
C THR A 262 18.73 11.73 7.76
N LYS A 263 19.43 10.62 8.08
CA LYS A 263 19.90 9.63 7.10
C LYS A 263 18.98 8.42 6.94
N LEU A 264 17.94 8.30 7.77
CA LEU A 264 17.02 7.16 7.73
C LEU A 264 16.26 7.16 6.41
N HIS A 265 16.46 6.12 5.59
CA HIS A 265 15.83 5.96 4.28
C HIS A 265 15.08 4.62 4.14
N ASP A 266 15.40 3.62 4.98
CA ASP A 266 14.71 2.33 5.01
C ASP A 266 14.17 2.07 6.41
N LEU A 267 12.87 2.23 6.58
CA LEU A 267 12.16 2.09 7.85
C LEU A 267 10.99 1.12 7.71
N ASN A 268 11.09 -0.04 8.36
CA ASN A 268 10.02 -1.03 8.42
C ASN A 268 9.25 -0.94 9.74
N ILE A 269 8.03 -0.42 9.67
CA ILE A 269 7.08 -0.28 10.78
C ILE A 269 5.77 -1.01 10.51
N SER A 270 5.78 -2.04 9.65
CA SER A 270 4.60 -2.76 9.17
C SER A 270 3.76 -3.42 10.27
N SER A 271 4.34 -3.66 11.46
CA SER A 271 3.64 -4.22 12.63
C SER A 271 2.94 -3.17 13.51
N PHE A 272 3.14 -1.87 13.25
CA PHE A 272 2.63 -0.84 14.15
C PHE A 272 1.10 -0.78 14.15
N ASN A 273 0.52 -1.00 15.33
CA ASN A 273 -0.88 -0.71 15.61
C ASN A 273 -0.97 0.62 16.35
N THR A 274 -1.60 1.62 15.74
CA THR A 274 -1.72 2.97 16.30
C THR A 274 -3.12 3.27 16.85
N GLU A 275 -3.99 2.29 17.01
CA GLU A 275 -5.38 2.46 17.45
C GLU A 275 -5.49 3.19 18.79
N ASN A 276 -4.58 2.91 19.73
CA ASN A 276 -4.55 3.50 21.06
C ASN A 276 -3.66 4.76 21.16
N VAL A 277 -3.02 5.16 20.04
CA VAL A 277 -2.06 6.29 20.06
C VAL A 277 -2.80 7.62 20.07
N THR A 278 -2.48 8.46 21.05
CA THR A 278 -3.06 9.80 21.21
C THR A 278 -2.13 10.92 20.73
N SER A 279 -0.84 10.65 20.57
CA SER A 279 0.14 11.62 20.06
C SER A 279 1.20 10.98 19.18
N MET A 280 1.36 11.54 17.98
CA MET A 280 2.41 11.26 16.99
C MET A 280 3.08 12.57 16.53
N ASN A 281 3.03 13.62 17.39
CA ASN A 281 3.62 14.90 17.04
C ASN A 281 5.10 14.75 16.72
N GLN A 282 5.54 15.35 15.62
CA GLN A 282 6.91 15.30 15.12
C GLN A 282 7.49 13.88 14.95
N MET A 283 6.63 12.82 14.82
CA MET A 283 7.10 11.43 14.80
C MET A 283 8.18 11.18 13.74
N PHE A 284 8.03 11.76 12.56
CA PHE A 284 9.00 11.67 11.45
C PHE A 284 9.65 13.03 11.15
N GLY A 285 9.49 14.01 12.02
CA GLY A 285 10.03 15.36 11.80
C GLY A 285 11.53 15.33 11.56
N GLY A 286 12.02 15.91 10.46
CA GLY A 286 13.43 15.94 10.10
C GLY A 286 14.02 14.66 9.51
N CYS A 287 13.20 13.65 9.17
CA CYS A 287 13.65 12.46 8.43
C CYS A 287 13.87 12.81 6.94
N SER A 288 14.91 13.60 6.69
CA SER A 288 15.13 14.24 5.38
C SER A 288 15.53 13.28 4.25
N SER A 289 16.01 12.07 4.56
CA SER A 289 16.37 11.06 3.56
C SER A 289 15.24 10.06 3.27
N LEU A 290 14.15 10.07 4.04
CA LEU A 290 13.02 9.16 3.86
C LEU A 290 12.26 9.53 2.58
N ASP A 291 12.30 8.67 1.56
CA ASP A 291 11.69 8.92 0.25
C ASP A 291 10.32 8.26 0.06
N SER A 292 10.02 7.25 0.87
CA SER A 292 8.74 6.55 0.93
C SER A 292 8.42 6.15 2.37
N LEU A 293 7.13 6.05 2.70
CA LEU A 293 6.65 5.66 4.03
C LEU A 293 5.27 5.02 3.89
N ASP A 294 5.15 3.74 4.28
CA ASP A 294 3.86 3.05 4.30
C ASP A 294 3.15 3.26 5.64
N LEU A 295 2.05 4.00 5.61
CA LEU A 295 1.16 4.26 6.75
C LEU A 295 -0.23 3.66 6.56
N SER A 296 -0.41 2.74 5.60
CA SER A 296 -1.72 2.14 5.28
C SER A 296 -2.38 1.44 6.46
N HIS A 297 -1.58 0.98 7.41
CA HIS A 297 -2.02 0.31 8.64
C HIS A 297 -2.18 1.25 9.84
N PHE A 298 -1.81 2.54 9.72
CA PHE A 298 -2.01 3.54 10.77
C PHE A 298 -3.49 3.89 10.96
N ASN A 299 -3.86 4.16 12.20
CA ASN A 299 -5.18 4.66 12.59
C ASN A 299 -5.03 5.87 13.49
N ALA A 300 -5.29 7.07 12.96
CA ALA A 300 -5.14 8.32 13.70
C ALA A 300 -6.43 8.79 14.41
N LYS A 301 -7.49 7.96 14.45
CA LYS A 301 -8.76 8.34 15.11
C LYS A 301 -8.63 8.64 16.60
N GLY A 302 -7.63 8.08 17.29
CA GLY A 302 -7.34 8.32 18.70
C GLY A 302 -6.59 9.62 18.98
N VAL A 303 -5.99 10.25 17.97
CA VAL A 303 -5.07 11.37 18.13
C VAL A 303 -5.76 12.62 18.65
N LEU A 304 -5.13 13.33 19.58
CA LEU A 304 -5.68 14.49 20.29
C LEU A 304 -4.88 15.76 19.99
N TYR A 305 -5.53 16.93 20.08
CA TYR A 305 -4.96 18.28 20.01
C TYR A 305 -3.72 18.46 19.11
N HIS A 306 -2.50 18.42 19.71
CA HIS A 306 -1.21 18.59 19.03
C HIS A 306 -0.64 17.29 18.46
N GLY A 307 -1.41 16.20 18.49
CA GLY A 307 -0.89 14.88 18.18
C GLY A 307 -0.43 14.66 16.74
N LEU A 308 -0.80 15.56 15.80
CA LEU A 308 -0.31 15.58 14.41
C LEU A 308 0.60 16.78 14.11
N TYR A 309 0.90 17.62 15.13
CA TYR A 309 1.78 18.78 14.97
C TYR A 309 3.10 18.36 14.35
N ALA A 310 3.51 19.01 13.24
CA ALA A 310 4.78 18.84 12.55
C ALA A 310 5.18 17.36 12.27
N MET A 311 4.21 16.45 12.13
CA MET A 311 4.47 14.99 12.06
C MET A 311 5.46 14.62 10.96
N PHE A 312 5.42 15.28 9.80
CA PHE A 312 6.30 15.05 8.65
C PHE A 312 7.17 16.26 8.31
N SER A 313 7.28 17.22 9.24
CA SER A 313 8.03 18.46 8.98
C SER A 313 9.49 18.15 8.64
N GLY A 314 9.97 18.65 7.49
CA GLY A 314 11.36 18.44 7.04
C GLY A 314 11.63 17.07 6.40
N CYS A 315 10.62 16.27 6.08
CA CYS A 315 10.77 15.07 5.25
C CYS A 315 10.99 15.46 3.78
N SER A 316 12.14 16.06 3.49
CA SER A 316 12.40 16.74 2.22
C SER A 316 12.52 15.81 1.01
N SER A 317 12.86 14.53 1.22
CA SER A 317 12.95 13.52 0.14
C SER A 317 11.65 12.78 -0.14
N LEU A 318 10.62 12.94 0.70
CA LEU A 318 9.37 12.19 0.62
C LEU A 318 8.58 12.57 -0.65
N LYS A 319 8.35 11.57 -1.53
CA LYS A 319 7.71 11.77 -2.84
C LYS A 319 6.22 11.49 -2.81
N PHE A 320 5.81 10.48 -2.04
CA PHE A 320 4.43 10.02 -1.89
C PHE A 320 4.13 9.79 -0.43
N LEU A 321 2.91 10.10 -0.02
CA LEU A 321 2.44 9.89 1.35
C LEU A 321 0.93 9.63 1.33
N ASP A 322 0.52 8.46 1.81
CA ASP A 322 -0.87 8.14 2.06
C ASP A 322 -1.24 8.47 3.50
N VAL A 323 -2.13 9.42 3.67
CA VAL A 323 -2.69 9.85 4.96
C VAL A 323 -4.21 9.65 5.03
N SER A 324 -4.75 8.73 4.23
CA SER A 324 -6.19 8.46 4.17
C SER A 324 -6.78 8.01 5.51
N ASN A 325 -5.97 7.41 6.37
CA ASN A 325 -6.33 6.97 7.73
C ASN A 325 -6.19 8.05 8.82
N PHE A 326 -6.02 9.33 8.41
CA PHE A 326 -5.83 10.48 9.32
C PHE A 326 -7.05 11.44 9.20
N PRO A 327 -8.21 11.14 9.82
CA PRO A 327 -9.44 11.88 9.56
C PRO A 327 -9.44 13.33 10.07
N ALA A 328 -8.51 13.72 10.94
CA ALA A 328 -8.37 15.06 11.54
C ALA A 328 -9.69 15.63 12.11
N ASP A 329 -10.59 14.79 12.61
CA ASP A 329 -11.97 15.12 12.98
C ASP A 329 -12.17 15.48 14.47
N ARG A 330 -11.09 15.59 15.24
CA ARG A 330 -11.15 15.90 16.66
C ARG A 330 -11.23 17.41 16.93
N PRO A 331 -12.00 17.81 17.95
CA PRO A 331 -12.06 19.22 18.37
C PRO A 331 -10.70 19.77 18.76
N LYS A 332 -10.43 21.02 18.34
CA LYS A 332 -9.22 21.79 18.65
C LYS A 332 -7.91 21.20 18.11
N MET A 333 -7.98 20.26 17.14
CA MET A 333 -6.79 19.71 16.52
C MET A 333 -5.91 20.81 15.92
N GLN A 334 -4.60 20.67 16.05
CA GLN A 334 -3.61 21.53 15.45
C GLN A 334 -2.85 20.75 14.37
N LEU A 335 -2.92 21.27 13.15
CA LEU A 335 -2.27 20.70 11.97
C LEU A 335 -1.05 21.56 11.54
N ASP A 336 -0.54 22.35 12.51
CA ASP A 336 0.56 23.27 12.25
C ASP A 336 1.79 22.50 11.80
N ALA A 337 2.44 23.01 10.76
CA ALA A 337 3.68 22.49 10.20
C ALA A 337 3.63 20.99 9.82
N MET A 338 2.44 20.37 9.69
CA MET A 338 2.32 18.91 9.50
C MET A 338 3.15 18.40 8.32
N PHE A 339 3.20 19.14 7.22
CA PHE A 339 3.95 18.81 6.00
C PHE A 339 5.04 19.84 5.67
N LYS A 340 5.36 20.73 6.62
CA LYS A 340 6.36 21.81 6.41
C LYS A 340 7.67 21.25 5.89
N GLY A 341 8.18 21.80 4.78
CA GLY A 341 9.47 21.41 4.20
C GLY A 341 9.49 20.04 3.51
N CYS A 342 8.33 19.44 3.20
CA CYS A 342 8.23 18.26 2.35
C CYS A 342 8.46 18.66 0.88
N SER A 343 9.67 19.08 0.54
CA SER A 343 9.98 19.76 -0.71
C SER A 343 9.94 18.89 -1.96
N SER A 344 9.95 17.55 -1.82
CA SER A 344 9.84 16.59 -2.94
C SER A 344 8.44 16.04 -3.16
N LEU A 345 7.49 16.31 -2.24
CA LEU A 345 6.12 15.84 -2.31
C LEU A 345 5.38 16.54 -3.47
N GLN A 346 4.86 15.77 -4.43
CA GLN A 346 4.22 16.34 -5.63
C GLN A 346 2.71 16.43 -5.53
N THR A 347 2.09 15.44 -4.90
CA THR A 347 0.64 15.36 -4.71
C THR A 347 0.33 14.91 -3.29
N LEU A 348 -0.78 15.40 -2.73
CA LEU A 348 -1.23 15.02 -1.39
C LEU A 348 -2.76 14.89 -1.38
N ASP A 349 -3.26 13.71 -0.95
CA ASP A 349 -4.69 13.47 -0.78
C ASP A 349 -5.11 13.66 0.67
N LEU A 350 -5.82 14.75 0.92
CA LEU A 350 -6.43 15.11 2.20
C LEU A 350 -7.96 14.99 2.16
N SER A 351 -8.52 14.25 1.21
CA SER A 351 -9.98 14.11 1.07
C SER A 351 -10.66 13.45 2.27
N SER A 352 -9.91 12.68 3.07
CA SER A 352 -10.36 12.11 4.34
C SER A 352 -10.36 13.08 5.53
N PHE A 353 -9.66 14.23 5.40
CA PHE A 353 -9.49 15.18 6.50
C PHE A 353 -10.79 15.98 6.76
N ASN A 354 -11.40 15.77 7.91
CA ASN A 354 -12.51 16.59 8.39
C ASN A 354 -11.98 17.70 9.30
N THR A 355 -11.64 18.83 8.70
CA THR A 355 -10.94 19.93 9.39
C THR A 355 -11.87 20.96 10.04
N GLY A 356 -13.19 20.77 9.95
CA GLY A 356 -14.17 21.75 10.47
C GLY A 356 -14.07 22.06 11.97
N LEU A 357 -13.41 21.19 12.75
CA LEU A 357 -13.18 21.35 14.18
C LEU A 357 -11.73 21.75 14.54
N ALA A 358 -10.84 21.81 13.57
CA ALA A 358 -9.44 22.18 13.78
C ALA A 358 -9.27 23.64 14.19
N ASN A 359 -8.20 23.95 14.93
CA ASN A 359 -7.92 25.29 15.47
C ASN A 359 -6.81 26.02 14.74
N SER A 360 -5.86 25.30 14.11
CA SER A 360 -4.69 25.92 13.50
C SER A 360 -4.14 25.08 12.35
N PHE A 361 -3.62 25.80 11.34
CA PHE A 361 -3.01 25.29 10.12
C PHE A 361 -1.73 26.11 9.80
N THR A 362 -1.13 26.75 10.80
CA THR A 362 0.06 27.59 10.63
C THR A 362 1.19 26.78 10.02
N ASP A 363 1.83 27.29 8.96
CA ASP A 363 2.94 26.65 8.25
C ASP A 363 2.62 25.25 7.70
N MET A 364 1.34 24.84 7.55
CA MET A 364 0.98 23.43 7.27
C MET A 364 1.69 22.85 6.06
N PHE A 365 1.86 23.63 4.99
CA PHE A 365 2.54 23.23 3.74
C PHE A 365 3.76 24.11 3.43
N ASP A 366 4.20 24.94 4.38
CA ASP A 366 5.31 25.87 4.19
C ASP A 366 6.56 25.15 3.65
N GLY A 367 7.11 25.60 2.51
CA GLY A 367 8.29 25.01 1.88
C GLY A 367 8.04 23.72 1.08
N CYS A 368 6.77 23.36 0.82
CA CYS A 368 6.43 22.24 -0.07
C CYS A 368 6.59 22.65 -1.55
N SER A 369 7.82 22.95 -1.98
CA SER A 369 8.10 23.62 -3.26
C SER A 369 7.74 22.80 -4.51
N ALA A 370 7.77 21.46 -4.45
CA ALA A 370 7.37 20.57 -5.56
C ALA A 370 5.88 20.24 -5.56
N LEU A 371 5.11 20.62 -4.52
CA LEU A 371 3.72 20.25 -4.35
C LEU A 371 2.85 20.96 -5.40
N ARG A 372 2.26 20.18 -6.29
CA ARG A 372 1.44 20.67 -7.42
C ARG A 372 -0.04 20.63 -7.11
N THR A 373 -0.50 19.57 -6.45
CA THR A 373 -1.93 19.35 -6.21
C THR A 373 -2.17 18.85 -4.79
N ILE A 374 -3.12 19.50 -4.10
CA ILE A 374 -3.68 19.05 -2.82
C ILE A 374 -5.14 18.69 -3.08
N TYR A 375 -5.44 17.40 -3.01
CA TYR A 375 -6.81 16.91 -3.12
C TYR A 375 -7.54 17.02 -1.79
N VAL A 376 -8.77 17.50 -1.84
CA VAL A 376 -9.65 17.67 -0.67
C VAL A 376 -11.07 17.19 -0.97
N SER A 377 -11.90 17.10 0.07
CA SER A 377 -13.36 16.95 -0.03
C SER A 377 -14.06 18.14 0.63
N ASP A 378 -15.39 18.15 0.64
CA ASP A 378 -16.19 19.15 1.35
C ASP A 378 -16.01 19.13 2.88
N LEU A 379 -15.31 18.10 3.40
CA LEU A 379 -14.92 17.99 4.81
C LEU A 379 -13.73 18.90 5.17
N PHE A 380 -12.91 19.28 4.17
CA PHE A 380 -11.77 20.17 4.37
C PHE A 380 -12.23 21.62 4.37
N ARG A 381 -12.55 22.12 5.53
CA ARG A 381 -13.16 23.46 5.74
C ARG A 381 -12.60 24.12 6.98
N PHE A 382 -12.74 25.45 7.03
CA PHE A 382 -12.19 26.28 8.09
C PHE A 382 -13.32 26.92 8.89
N LYS A 383 -13.24 26.85 10.22
CA LYS A 383 -14.11 27.67 11.09
C LYS A 383 -13.54 29.07 11.19
N ASN A 384 -14.40 30.04 11.67
CA ASN A 384 -13.96 31.39 11.90
C ASN A 384 -12.85 31.45 12.97
N GLY A 385 -11.88 32.36 12.78
CA GLY A 385 -10.83 32.64 13.75
C GLY A 385 -9.70 31.61 13.84
N VAL A 386 -9.60 30.60 12.92
CA VAL A 386 -8.46 29.68 12.90
C VAL A 386 -7.19 30.37 12.42
N SER A 387 -6.05 30.04 13.02
CA SER A 387 -4.73 30.46 12.55
C SER A 387 -4.32 29.69 11.29
N SER A 388 -3.67 30.39 10.34
CA SER A 388 -3.23 29.80 9.07
C SER A 388 -2.05 30.57 8.45
N SER A 389 -1.29 31.30 9.28
CA SER A 389 -0.14 32.07 8.81
C SER A 389 0.82 31.17 8.04
N ASN A 390 1.31 31.64 6.89
CA ASN A 390 2.26 30.96 6.03
C ASN A 390 1.83 29.54 5.55
N MET A 391 0.52 29.24 5.55
CA MET A 391 0.01 27.89 5.23
C MET A 391 0.58 27.35 3.92
N PHE A 392 0.75 28.20 2.91
CA PHE A 392 1.25 27.87 1.58
C PHE A 392 2.56 28.58 1.22
N ARG A 393 3.29 29.17 2.20
CA ARG A 393 4.54 29.87 1.91
C ARG A 393 5.50 28.93 1.15
N ASP A 394 6.13 29.45 0.08
CA ASP A 394 7.09 28.74 -0.76
C ASP A 394 6.57 27.48 -1.47
N CYS A 395 5.24 27.37 -1.68
CA CYS A 395 4.59 26.32 -2.47
C CYS A 395 4.54 26.67 -3.97
N HIS A 396 5.68 26.99 -4.57
CA HIS A 396 5.76 27.61 -5.91
C HIS A 396 5.15 26.79 -7.06
N SER A 397 5.04 25.47 -6.91
CA SER A 397 4.46 24.58 -7.93
C SER A 397 2.94 24.38 -7.80
N LEU A 398 2.33 24.91 -6.73
CA LEU A 398 0.94 24.62 -6.37
C LEU A 398 -0.04 25.24 -7.36
N LYS A 399 -1.00 24.43 -7.85
CA LYS A 399 -2.02 24.83 -8.78
C LYS A 399 -3.34 24.13 -8.45
N GLY A 400 -4.36 24.94 -8.18
CA GLY A 400 -5.75 24.53 -8.10
C GLY A 400 -6.57 25.24 -9.19
N ALA A 401 -7.62 25.94 -8.80
CA ALA A 401 -8.36 26.86 -9.69
C ALA A 401 -7.48 28.03 -10.18
N ILE A 402 -6.50 28.41 -9.39
CA ILE A 402 -5.45 29.38 -9.74
C ILE A 402 -4.06 28.80 -9.47
N SER A 403 -3.04 29.39 -10.09
CA SER A 403 -1.64 29.12 -9.80
C SER A 403 -1.20 29.86 -8.53
N PHE A 404 -0.13 29.37 -7.87
CA PHE A 404 0.42 29.98 -6.66
C PHE A 404 0.86 31.44 -6.88
N GLU A 405 0.53 32.26 -5.90
CA GLU A 405 0.92 33.69 -5.82
C GLU A 405 1.59 33.98 -4.47
N PRO A 406 2.82 34.51 -4.45
CA PRO A 406 3.58 34.71 -3.18
C PRO A 406 2.95 35.61 -2.14
N SER A 407 2.01 36.49 -2.56
CA SER A 407 1.29 37.40 -1.65
C SER A 407 0.08 36.78 -0.94
N THR A 408 -0.26 35.51 -1.28
CA THR A 408 -1.53 34.87 -0.91
C THR A 408 -1.29 33.48 -0.33
N ILE A 409 -0.75 33.45 0.89
CA ILE A 409 -0.14 32.26 1.50
C ILE A 409 -0.93 31.69 2.69
N ASP A 410 -2.12 32.20 2.97
CA ASP A 410 -2.96 31.75 4.10
C ASP A 410 -4.21 30.97 3.63
N LYS A 411 -5.05 30.57 4.58
CA LYS A 411 -6.29 29.81 4.32
C LYS A 411 -7.27 30.51 3.36
N THR A 412 -7.14 31.82 3.13
CA THR A 412 -8.04 32.56 2.22
C THR A 412 -8.03 31.95 0.84
N TYR A 413 -6.90 31.35 0.43
CA TYR A 413 -6.74 30.66 -0.84
C TYR A 413 -6.82 29.12 -0.74
N ALA A 414 -7.19 28.61 0.41
CA ALA A 414 -7.42 27.17 0.60
C ALA A 414 -8.85 26.78 0.13
N SER A 415 -9.10 26.92 -1.15
CA SER A 415 -10.39 26.66 -1.81
C SER A 415 -10.16 25.92 -3.12
N TYR A 416 -11.00 24.95 -3.43
CA TYR A 416 -11.04 24.30 -4.75
C TYR A 416 -11.90 25.10 -5.75
N VAL A 417 -12.70 26.08 -5.29
CA VAL A 417 -13.54 26.92 -6.17
C VAL A 417 -12.73 28.03 -6.82
N TRP A 418 -11.86 28.69 -6.05
CA TRP A 418 -11.12 29.89 -6.50
C TRP A 418 -9.71 30.00 -5.92
N GLY A 419 -9.15 28.94 -5.36
CA GLY A 419 -7.84 28.93 -4.71
C GLY A 419 -6.95 27.78 -5.18
N TYR A 420 -6.11 27.29 -4.27
CA TYR A 420 -5.01 26.35 -4.56
C TYR A 420 -5.39 24.88 -4.43
N LEU A 421 -6.56 24.56 -3.90
CA LEU A 421 -6.97 23.18 -3.69
C LEU A 421 -7.70 22.61 -4.90
N THR A 422 -7.77 21.29 -4.97
CA THR A 422 -8.51 20.54 -5.98
C THR A 422 -9.48 19.60 -5.27
N LYS A 423 -10.76 19.62 -5.64
CA LYS A 423 -11.74 18.70 -5.06
C LYS A 423 -11.54 17.32 -5.67
N LYS A 424 -11.44 16.29 -4.85
CA LYS A 424 -11.47 14.88 -5.29
C LYS A 424 -12.90 14.52 -5.65
N VAL A 425 -13.17 14.34 -6.94
CA VAL A 425 -14.51 14.04 -7.45
C VAL A 425 -14.65 12.61 -7.94
N GLY A 426 -13.58 11.83 -7.96
CA GLY A 426 -13.63 10.44 -8.40
C GLY A 426 -12.25 9.78 -8.45
N THR A 427 -12.23 8.58 -9.05
CA THR A 427 -11.01 7.80 -9.33
C THR A 427 -11.06 7.15 -10.70
N ASN A 428 -9.90 6.97 -11.33
CA ASN A 428 -9.69 6.18 -12.52
C ASN A 428 -8.59 5.15 -12.23
N GLY A 429 -9.00 3.95 -11.81
CA GLY A 429 -8.12 3.01 -11.12
C GLY A 429 -7.59 3.60 -9.82
N ASN A 430 -6.27 3.66 -9.67
CA ASN A 430 -5.61 4.27 -8.51
C ASN A 430 -5.38 5.78 -8.68
N GLU A 431 -5.68 6.35 -9.84
CA GLU A 431 -5.51 7.78 -10.10
C GLU A 431 -6.71 8.57 -9.56
N ILE A 432 -6.45 9.69 -8.92
CA ILE A 432 -7.49 10.58 -8.40
C ILE A 432 -8.00 11.47 -9.54
N ILE A 433 -9.31 11.56 -9.70
CA ILE A 433 -9.96 12.55 -10.55
C ILE A 433 -10.23 13.78 -9.69
N GLY A 434 -9.61 14.91 -10.07
CA GLY A 434 -9.77 16.18 -9.40
C GLY A 434 -10.53 17.19 -10.25
N ALA A 435 -11.30 18.06 -9.60
CA ALA A 435 -12.01 19.16 -10.22
C ALA A 435 -11.83 20.46 -9.45
N THR A 436 -11.90 21.57 -10.16
CA THR A 436 -11.81 22.93 -9.60
C THR A 436 -12.90 23.83 -10.17
N GLY A 437 -13.15 24.96 -9.52
CA GLY A 437 -14.10 25.96 -10.01
C GLY A 437 -15.54 25.76 -9.56
N ASN A 438 -16.42 26.64 -10.07
CA ASN A 438 -17.86 26.53 -9.91
C ASN A 438 -18.54 27.01 -11.23
N PRO A 439 -19.11 26.08 -12.03
CA PRO A 439 -19.24 24.65 -11.76
C PRO A 439 -17.90 23.91 -11.67
N LEU A 440 -17.90 22.77 -10.95
CA LEU A 440 -16.73 21.90 -10.83
C LEU A 440 -16.30 21.41 -12.22
N THR A 441 -15.06 21.64 -12.58
CA THR A 441 -14.51 21.31 -13.90
C THR A 441 -13.28 20.42 -13.76
N ILE A 442 -13.31 19.27 -14.43
CA ILE A 442 -12.17 18.37 -14.63
C ILE A 442 -11.36 18.88 -15.81
N ASP A 443 -10.05 19.09 -15.64
CA ASP A 443 -9.22 19.62 -16.72
C ASP A 443 -8.98 18.58 -17.83
N ALA A 444 -8.61 17.36 -17.45
CA ALA A 444 -8.41 16.25 -18.38
C ALA A 444 -8.94 14.95 -17.80
N LEU A 445 -9.68 14.16 -18.61
CA LEU A 445 -10.23 12.85 -18.26
C LEU A 445 -9.85 11.82 -19.34
N PRO A 446 -8.63 11.30 -19.34
CA PRO A 446 -8.24 10.18 -20.19
C PRO A 446 -8.74 8.87 -19.60
N LEU A 447 -9.56 8.12 -20.34
CA LEU A 447 -10.12 6.83 -19.95
C LEU A 447 -9.61 5.71 -20.85
N ASP A 448 -9.47 4.52 -20.30
CA ASP A 448 -9.16 3.28 -21.01
C ASP A 448 -9.83 2.07 -20.34
N ASP A 449 -9.80 0.92 -20.99
CA ASP A 449 -10.44 -0.32 -20.50
C ASP A 449 -9.74 -0.95 -19.28
N SER A 450 -8.50 -0.57 -18.99
CA SER A 450 -7.67 -1.20 -17.96
C SER A 450 -7.98 -0.69 -16.55
N LYS A 451 -8.67 0.45 -16.44
CA LYS A 451 -8.92 1.14 -15.17
C LYS A 451 -10.42 1.20 -14.85
N ALA A 452 -10.74 0.95 -13.59
CA ALA A 452 -12.09 1.15 -13.08
C ALA A 452 -12.33 2.65 -12.83
N TYR A 453 -13.40 3.17 -13.43
CA TYR A 453 -13.82 4.57 -13.27
C TYR A 453 -14.91 4.70 -12.21
N THR A 454 -14.76 5.68 -11.35
CA THR A 454 -15.81 6.09 -10.41
C THR A 454 -15.81 7.60 -10.30
N LEU A 455 -16.96 8.22 -10.50
CA LEU A 455 -17.20 9.64 -10.24
C LEU A 455 -18.21 9.76 -9.09
N TYR A 456 -17.98 10.67 -8.16
CA TYR A 456 -18.82 10.84 -6.97
C TYR A 456 -19.91 11.88 -7.18
N GLU A 457 -19.70 12.82 -8.10
CA GLU A 457 -20.63 13.88 -8.48
C GLU A 457 -20.41 14.29 -9.93
N ASP A 458 -21.46 14.79 -10.58
CA ASP A 458 -21.40 15.22 -11.98
C ASP A 458 -20.56 16.51 -12.10
N CYS A 459 -19.73 16.59 -13.13
CA CYS A 459 -18.79 17.69 -13.34
C CYS A 459 -18.79 18.16 -14.80
N ASP A 460 -18.27 19.36 -15.03
CA ASP A 460 -17.82 19.78 -16.34
C ASP A 460 -16.47 19.17 -16.65
N VAL A 461 -16.14 19.02 -17.93
CA VAL A 461 -14.83 18.49 -18.40
C VAL A 461 -14.32 19.37 -19.54
N ASN A 462 -13.08 19.82 -19.43
CA ASN A 462 -12.43 20.55 -20.54
C ASN A 462 -12.04 19.60 -21.67
N ASN A 463 -11.34 18.49 -21.31
CA ASN A 463 -10.85 17.52 -22.28
C ASN A 463 -11.10 16.10 -21.78
N ALA A 464 -11.91 15.33 -22.49
CA ALA A 464 -12.05 13.91 -22.23
C ALA A 464 -11.69 13.08 -23.45
N SER A 465 -11.06 11.93 -23.22
CA SER A 465 -10.70 11.00 -24.27
C SER A 465 -10.80 9.57 -23.79
N TYR A 466 -11.09 8.67 -24.71
CA TYR A 466 -11.13 7.24 -24.49
C TYR A 466 -10.48 6.53 -25.67
N GLU A 467 -9.60 5.58 -25.38
CA GLU A 467 -8.94 4.77 -26.40
C GLU A 467 -9.09 3.28 -26.06
N ARG A 468 -9.30 2.47 -27.09
CA ARG A 468 -9.55 1.03 -26.94
C ARG A 468 -9.10 0.25 -28.15
N GLU A 469 -8.45 -0.89 -27.94
CA GLU A 469 -8.22 -1.89 -28.97
C GLU A 469 -9.50 -2.63 -29.32
N VAL A 470 -9.79 -2.76 -30.61
CA VAL A 470 -10.99 -3.44 -31.12
C VAL A 470 -10.64 -4.31 -32.31
N LYS A 471 -10.90 -5.62 -32.19
CA LYS A 471 -10.67 -6.61 -33.25
C LYS A 471 -11.80 -6.63 -34.28
N SER A 472 -13.06 -6.42 -33.83
CA SER A 472 -14.25 -6.38 -34.69
C SER A 472 -14.48 -5.02 -35.32
N GLU A 473 -15.22 -4.96 -36.41
CA GLU A 473 -15.64 -3.71 -37.07
C GLU A 473 -16.60 -2.90 -36.21
N TRP A 474 -17.52 -3.61 -35.55
CA TRP A 474 -18.54 -3.06 -34.69
C TRP A 474 -18.23 -3.30 -33.20
N ALA A 475 -18.61 -2.34 -32.38
CA ALA A 475 -18.52 -2.45 -30.94
C ALA A 475 -19.63 -1.63 -30.25
N THR A 476 -19.82 -1.84 -28.95
CA THR A 476 -20.67 -0.97 -28.13
C THR A 476 -19.82 -0.07 -27.24
N LEU A 477 -20.37 1.09 -26.89
CA LEU A 477 -19.71 2.09 -26.08
C LEU A 477 -20.72 2.80 -25.18
N CYS A 478 -20.28 3.10 -23.95
CA CYS A 478 -20.98 3.98 -23.03
C CYS A 478 -19.94 4.77 -22.25
N LEU A 479 -19.71 6.01 -22.61
CA LEU A 479 -18.71 6.84 -21.95
C LEU A 479 -19.34 7.79 -20.94
N PRO A 480 -18.68 8.07 -19.84
CA PRO A 480 -19.21 8.95 -18.80
C PRO A 480 -19.18 10.43 -19.17
N TYR A 481 -18.73 10.79 -20.37
CA TYR A 481 -18.66 12.18 -20.81
C TYR A 481 -19.40 12.41 -22.13
N THR A 482 -19.81 13.65 -22.37
CA THR A 482 -20.49 14.11 -23.59
C THR A 482 -19.57 13.96 -24.81
N ILE A 483 -20.10 13.46 -25.93
CA ILE A 483 -19.38 13.23 -27.17
C ILE A 483 -20.02 14.05 -28.31
N ARG A 484 -19.19 14.68 -29.15
CA ARG A 484 -19.63 15.25 -30.43
C ARG A 484 -19.19 14.33 -31.57
N PRO A 485 -20.14 13.65 -32.27
CA PRO A 485 -19.83 12.73 -33.36
C PRO A 485 -19.03 13.36 -34.49
N SER A 486 -19.28 14.64 -34.77
CA SER A 486 -18.62 15.42 -35.84
C SER A 486 -17.15 15.76 -35.56
N SER A 487 -16.62 15.54 -34.36
CA SER A 487 -15.22 15.82 -34.06
C SER A 487 -14.29 14.98 -34.95
N GLU A 488 -13.34 15.64 -35.61
CA GLU A 488 -12.36 15.01 -36.50
C GLU A 488 -11.43 14.03 -35.77
N ASP A 489 -11.20 14.25 -34.48
CA ASP A 489 -10.39 13.39 -33.62
C ASP A 489 -11.05 12.04 -33.30
N ASN A 490 -12.34 11.89 -33.54
CA ASN A 490 -13.02 10.61 -33.42
C ASN A 490 -12.66 9.68 -34.57
N THR A 491 -12.20 8.47 -34.27
CA THR A 491 -11.80 7.48 -35.28
C THR A 491 -12.86 6.42 -35.55
N CYS A 492 -14.10 6.64 -35.08
CA CYS A 492 -15.26 5.77 -35.32
C CYS A 492 -16.50 6.58 -35.66
N TYR A 493 -17.49 5.89 -36.26
CA TYR A 493 -18.85 6.39 -36.44
C TYR A 493 -19.74 5.97 -35.29
N PHE A 494 -20.73 6.77 -34.94
CA PHE A 494 -21.65 6.55 -33.82
C PHE A 494 -23.07 6.26 -34.32
N TYR A 495 -23.74 5.34 -33.63
CA TYR A 495 -25.09 4.91 -33.97
C TYR A 495 -25.94 4.77 -32.71
N THR A 496 -27.23 5.13 -32.80
CA THR A 496 -28.24 4.86 -31.77
C THR A 496 -29.13 3.70 -32.18
N LEU A 497 -29.71 3.02 -31.19
CA LEU A 497 -30.70 1.94 -31.40
C LEU A 497 -32.02 2.55 -31.87
N LYS A 498 -32.50 2.14 -33.05
CA LYS A 498 -33.81 2.50 -33.59
C LYS A 498 -34.85 1.46 -33.21
N SER A 499 -34.60 0.19 -33.56
CA SER A 499 -35.48 -0.91 -33.26
C SER A 499 -34.73 -2.23 -33.10
N VAL A 500 -35.37 -3.18 -32.42
CA VAL A 500 -34.93 -4.57 -32.30
C VAL A 500 -36.01 -5.46 -32.89
N GLY A 501 -35.68 -6.18 -33.95
CA GLY A 501 -36.53 -7.18 -34.55
C GLY A 501 -36.13 -8.60 -34.18
N THR A 502 -36.81 -9.60 -34.72
CA THR A 502 -36.54 -11.02 -34.44
C THR A 502 -35.23 -11.53 -35.06
N GLU A 503 -34.74 -10.91 -36.14
CA GLU A 503 -33.54 -11.34 -36.88
C GLU A 503 -32.50 -10.23 -37.02
N SER A 504 -32.85 -8.95 -36.75
CA SER A 504 -31.97 -7.81 -36.96
C SER A 504 -32.22 -6.69 -35.96
N VAL A 505 -31.15 -5.92 -35.75
CA VAL A 505 -31.17 -4.64 -35.03
C VAL A 505 -31.01 -3.52 -36.03
N GLU A 506 -31.91 -2.55 -36.01
CA GLU A 506 -31.78 -1.33 -36.80
C GLU A 506 -31.12 -0.22 -35.99
N LEU A 507 -30.04 0.36 -36.57
CA LEU A 507 -29.26 1.46 -36.00
C LEU A 507 -29.40 2.70 -36.89
N VAL A 508 -29.42 3.88 -36.27
CA VAL A 508 -29.37 5.18 -36.95
C VAL A 508 -28.04 5.84 -36.69
N ARG A 509 -27.38 6.29 -37.76
CA ARG A 509 -26.12 7.00 -37.68
C ARG A 509 -26.32 8.41 -37.09
N MET A 510 -25.43 8.78 -36.19
CA MET A 510 -25.34 10.12 -35.62
C MET A 510 -24.17 10.86 -36.28
N GLU A 511 -24.42 11.85 -37.10
CA GLU A 511 -23.41 12.66 -37.78
C GLU A 511 -23.23 14.01 -37.11
N GLU A 512 -24.32 14.56 -36.59
CA GLU A 512 -24.38 15.87 -35.94
C GLU A 512 -25.00 15.76 -34.54
N GLY A 513 -24.92 16.84 -33.79
CA GLY A 513 -25.48 16.95 -32.45
C GLY A 513 -24.54 16.46 -31.36
N VAL A 514 -25.12 16.03 -30.26
CA VAL A 514 -24.40 15.62 -29.05
C VAL A 514 -24.91 14.25 -28.59
N ILE A 515 -24.00 13.36 -28.27
CA ILE A 515 -24.28 12.16 -27.47
C ILE A 515 -24.07 12.56 -26.02
N GLU A 516 -25.15 12.47 -25.24
CA GLU A 516 -25.12 12.86 -23.84
C GLU A 516 -24.16 11.96 -23.03
N ALA A 517 -23.60 12.52 -21.97
CA ALA A 517 -22.76 11.78 -21.03
C ALA A 517 -23.54 10.57 -20.46
N GLY A 518 -22.94 9.40 -20.49
CA GLY A 518 -23.58 8.17 -20.05
C GLY A 518 -24.57 7.56 -21.03
N GLN A 519 -24.80 8.17 -22.20
CA GLN A 519 -25.67 7.59 -23.23
C GLN A 519 -24.98 6.43 -23.92
N PRO A 520 -25.57 5.21 -23.91
CA PRO A 520 -25.02 4.07 -24.61
C PRO A 520 -25.21 4.20 -26.13
N VAL A 521 -24.19 3.81 -26.90
CA VAL A 521 -24.16 3.86 -28.38
C VAL A 521 -23.50 2.62 -28.94
N VAL A 522 -23.77 2.35 -30.23
CA VAL A 522 -23.02 1.41 -31.04
C VAL A 522 -22.02 2.19 -31.88
N VAL A 523 -20.82 1.67 -32.05
CA VAL A 523 -19.76 2.32 -32.82
C VAL A 523 -19.24 1.39 -33.90
N ARG A 524 -18.81 1.99 -35.04
CA ARG A 524 -18.20 1.31 -36.17
C ARG A 524 -16.87 1.99 -36.50
N LYS A 525 -15.82 1.23 -36.75
CA LYS A 525 -14.54 1.75 -37.24
C LYS A 525 -14.72 2.57 -38.52
N LYS A 526 -14.01 3.70 -38.65
CA LYS A 526 -13.94 4.47 -39.89
C LYS A 526 -13.14 3.75 -40.96
N ASN A 527 -12.13 2.96 -40.56
CA ASN A 527 -11.32 2.13 -41.44
C ASN A 527 -11.23 0.69 -40.86
N ALA A 528 -11.45 -0.33 -41.71
CA ALA A 528 -11.41 -1.73 -41.34
C ALA A 528 -10.03 -2.19 -40.83
N GLU A 529 -8.95 -1.56 -41.26
CA GLU A 529 -7.58 -1.88 -40.84
C GLU A 529 -7.20 -1.32 -39.47
N GLN A 530 -8.02 -0.43 -38.88
CA GLN A 530 -7.76 0.10 -37.55
C GLN A 530 -7.79 -1.02 -36.50
N THR A 531 -6.78 -1.03 -35.64
CA THR A 531 -6.69 -1.94 -34.48
C THR A 531 -7.31 -1.36 -33.21
N SER A 532 -7.48 -0.03 -33.16
CA SER A 532 -8.11 0.69 -32.05
C SER A 532 -9.05 1.76 -32.55
N PHE A 533 -9.89 2.28 -31.69
CA PHE A 533 -10.58 3.54 -31.90
C PHE A 533 -10.38 4.49 -30.74
N ARG A 534 -10.39 5.79 -31.07
CA ARG A 534 -10.31 6.90 -30.13
C ARG A 534 -11.59 7.71 -30.21
N VAL A 535 -12.10 8.10 -29.04
CA VAL A 535 -13.28 8.96 -28.87
C VAL A 535 -12.91 10.12 -27.96
N VAL A 536 -13.22 11.33 -28.39
CA VAL A 536 -12.97 12.56 -27.62
C VAL A 536 -14.28 13.27 -27.31
N SER A 537 -14.30 14.07 -26.24
CA SER A 537 -15.47 14.86 -25.89
C SER A 537 -15.86 15.83 -27.01
N GLY A 538 -14.92 16.54 -27.58
CA GLY A 538 -15.19 17.59 -28.56
C GLY A 538 -16.06 18.72 -27.99
N THR A 539 -15.87 19.96 -28.44
CA THR A 539 -16.69 21.12 -28.07
C THR A 539 -17.07 21.88 -29.32
N ALA A 540 -18.27 22.48 -29.37
CA ALA A 540 -18.68 23.30 -30.50
C ALA A 540 -18.00 24.66 -30.51
N THR A 541 -17.67 25.17 -29.33
CA THR A 541 -16.97 26.44 -29.13
C THR A 541 -15.89 26.26 -28.05
N PRO A 542 -14.85 27.09 -28.01
CA PRO A 542 -13.80 27.02 -26.99
C PRO A 542 -14.30 27.16 -25.54
N ASP A 543 -15.43 27.83 -25.35
CA ASP A 543 -16.04 28.08 -24.02
C ASP A 543 -17.03 26.99 -23.60
N GLU A 544 -17.41 26.09 -24.51
CA GLU A 544 -18.32 24.98 -24.18
C GLU A 544 -17.54 23.84 -23.54
N LYS A 545 -18.03 23.35 -22.40
CA LYS A 545 -17.48 22.21 -21.69
C LYS A 545 -18.33 20.98 -21.89
N ALA A 546 -17.68 19.83 -22.03
CA ALA A 546 -18.36 18.56 -21.96
C ALA A 546 -18.86 18.31 -20.54
N LYS A 547 -19.87 17.46 -20.38
CA LYS A 547 -20.35 16.98 -19.06
C LYS A 547 -19.75 15.62 -18.77
N ALA A 548 -19.45 15.35 -17.51
CA ALA A 548 -19.15 14.02 -17.00
C ALA A 548 -20.14 13.63 -15.92
N VAL A 549 -20.63 12.40 -15.96
CA VAL A 549 -21.70 11.91 -15.09
C VAL A 549 -21.27 10.68 -14.27
N THR A 550 -21.93 10.50 -13.14
CA THR A 550 -21.66 9.43 -12.17
C THR A 550 -22.18 8.05 -12.59
N LYS A 551 -23.16 8.01 -13.48
CA LYS A 551 -23.83 6.76 -13.91
C LYS A 551 -24.31 6.84 -15.36
N PRO A 552 -24.48 5.68 -16.04
CA PRO A 552 -25.07 5.64 -17.36
C PRO A 552 -26.48 6.21 -17.40
N THR A 553 -26.83 6.84 -18.53
CA THR A 553 -28.17 7.36 -18.79
C THR A 553 -28.96 6.32 -19.59
N ASN A 554 -29.52 5.35 -18.91
CA ASN A 554 -30.27 4.26 -19.50
C ASN A 554 -31.76 4.60 -19.63
N ARG A 555 -32.40 4.19 -20.75
CA ARG A 555 -33.87 4.30 -20.90
C ARG A 555 -34.58 3.33 -19.98
N GLU A 556 -35.77 3.69 -19.49
CA GLU A 556 -36.49 2.87 -18.52
C GLU A 556 -37.46 1.86 -19.19
N THR A 557 -37.89 2.11 -20.42
CA THR A 557 -38.93 1.30 -21.13
C THR A 557 -38.51 0.97 -22.55
N GLY A 558 -39.12 -0.05 -23.13
CA GLY A 558 -38.89 -0.51 -24.49
C GLY A 558 -37.66 -1.40 -24.65
N HIS A 559 -37.34 -1.79 -25.87
CA HIS A 559 -36.06 -2.41 -26.19
C HIS A 559 -34.94 -1.39 -25.99
N ARG A 560 -33.97 -1.72 -25.13
CA ARG A 560 -33.02 -0.73 -24.60
C ARG A 560 -31.57 -1.10 -24.92
N LEU A 561 -30.82 -0.11 -25.38
CA LEU A 561 -29.38 -0.17 -25.31
C LEU A 561 -28.97 0.33 -23.92
N MET A 562 -28.42 -0.57 -23.10
CA MET A 562 -28.03 -0.33 -21.71
C MET A 562 -26.52 -0.14 -21.64
N GLY A 563 -26.06 0.87 -20.92
CA GLY A 563 -24.64 1.16 -20.74
C GLY A 563 -24.12 0.77 -19.35
N THR A 564 -22.80 0.59 -19.25
CA THR A 564 -22.12 0.38 -17.98
C THR A 564 -20.76 1.10 -17.92
N PHE A 565 -20.40 1.63 -16.75
CA PHE A 565 -19.08 2.20 -16.45
C PHE A 565 -18.16 1.23 -15.71
N ALA A 566 -18.69 0.08 -15.31
CA ALA A 566 -17.95 -0.97 -14.62
C ALA A 566 -18.17 -2.32 -15.33
N PRO A 567 -17.27 -3.29 -15.17
CA PRO A 567 -17.53 -4.65 -15.64
C PRO A 567 -18.78 -5.25 -15.00
N ILE A 568 -19.67 -5.83 -15.80
CA ILE A 568 -20.89 -6.49 -15.32
C ILE A 568 -21.06 -7.86 -15.95
N GLU A 569 -21.80 -8.74 -15.29
CA GLU A 569 -22.30 -10.00 -15.81
C GLU A 569 -23.70 -9.78 -16.38
N LEU A 570 -23.92 -10.22 -17.62
CA LEU A 570 -25.18 -10.04 -18.33
C LEU A 570 -26.19 -11.13 -18.00
N ALA A 571 -27.46 -10.76 -17.94
CA ALA A 571 -28.59 -11.71 -17.87
C ALA A 571 -28.74 -12.50 -19.18
N ASP A 572 -29.36 -13.67 -19.08
CA ASP A 572 -29.45 -14.64 -20.17
C ASP A 572 -30.26 -14.17 -21.40
N ASP A 573 -31.17 -13.24 -21.20
CA ASP A 573 -32.04 -12.63 -22.23
C ASP A 573 -31.41 -11.40 -22.92
N CYS A 574 -30.23 -10.95 -22.48
CA CYS A 574 -29.54 -9.82 -23.06
C CYS A 574 -28.76 -10.19 -24.32
N TYR A 575 -28.52 -9.18 -25.17
CA TYR A 575 -27.66 -9.31 -26.36
C TYR A 575 -26.46 -8.42 -26.28
N PHE A 576 -25.30 -8.93 -26.66
CA PHE A 576 -24.03 -8.21 -26.72
C PHE A 576 -23.33 -8.38 -28.07
N ILE A 577 -22.46 -7.46 -28.48
CA ILE A 577 -21.73 -7.56 -29.74
C ILE A 577 -20.55 -8.54 -29.63
N ALA A 578 -20.58 -9.57 -30.48
CA ALA A 578 -19.45 -10.44 -30.74
C ALA A 578 -19.40 -10.81 -32.24
N LYS A 579 -18.22 -10.72 -32.87
CA LYS A 579 -17.99 -11.02 -34.28
C LYS A 579 -18.95 -10.27 -35.20
N ASN A 580 -19.13 -8.95 -34.98
CA ASN A 580 -20.00 -8.06 -35.75
C ASN A 580 -21.51 -8.39 -35.73
N LEU A 581 -21.97 -9.12 -34.76
CA LEU A 581 -23.39 -9.47 -34.55
C LEU A 581 -23.76 -9.23 -33.08
N PHE A 582 -25.04 -8.91 -32.85
CA PHE A 582 -25.60 -9.03 -31.50
C PHE A 582 -25.93 -10.49 -31.22
N ARG A 583 -25.42 -11.03 -30.13
CA ARG A 583 -25.55 -12.42 -29.70
C ARG A 583 -26.29 -12.51 -28.39
N LEU A 584 -27.26 -13.43 -28.33
CA LEU A 584 -27.97 -13.73 -27.09
C LEU A 584 -27.03 -14.40 -26.08
N VAL A 585 -27.10 -13.96 -24.84
CA VAL A 585 -26.22 -14.46 -23.76
C VAL A 585 -26.45 -15.95 -23.49
N SER A 586 -27.72 -16.40 -23.43
CA SER A 586 -28.05 -17.80 -23.18
C SER A 586 -27.46 -18.77 -24.21
N ASP A 587 -27.31 -18.35 -25.46
CA ASP A 587 -26.75 -19.19 -26.54
C ASP A 587 -25.22 -19.13 -26.62
N TYR A 588 -24.63 -18.12 -26.02
CA TYR A 588 -23.16 -17.91 -26.05
C TYR A 588 -22.43 -18.54 -24.85
N LYS A 589 -23.16 -19.00 -23.84
CA LYS A 589 -22.57 -19.62 -22.64
C LYS A 589 -21.79 -20.88 -22.99
N LEU A 590 -20.48 -20.81 -22.95
CA LEU A 590 -19.59 -21.96 -22.83
C LEU A 590 -19.52 -22.37 -21.35
N ALA A 591 -20.21 -23.45 -20.98
CA ALA A 591 -20.14 -24.16 -19.71
C ALA A 591 -19.94 -23.30 -18.45
N ALA A 592 -21.00 -23.06 -17.71
CA ALA A 592 -21.05 -22.66 -16.29
C ALA A 592 -20.54 -21.25 -15.88
N THR A 593 -19.95 -20.46 -16.75
CA THR A 593 -19.56 -19.07 -16.44
C THR A 593 -20.42 -18.08 -17.23
N GLY A 594 -21.03 -17.10 -16.53
CA GLY A 594 -21.83 -16.03 -17.15
C GLY A 594 -21.02 -15.20 -18.16
N VAL A 595 -21.70 -14.52 -19.09
CA VAL A 595 -21.08 -13.59 -20.02
C VAL A 595 -20.81 -12.26 -19.30
N LYS A 596 -19.53 -11.88 -19.18
CA LYS A 596 -19.10 -10.60 -18.60
C LYS A 596 -18.72 -9.63 -19.71
N ILE A 597 -19.21 -8.39 -19.62
CA ILE A 597 -18.74 -7.29 -20.44
C ILE A 597 -17.87 -6.34 -19.60
N ALA A 598 -16.86 -5.75 -20.22
CA ALA A 598 -15.97 -4.80 -19.58
C ALA A 598 -16.66 -3.46 -19.28
N ALA A 599 -15.99 -2.56 -18.59
CA ALA A 599 -16.41 -1.18 -18.43
C ALA A 599 -16.58 -0.47 -19.78
N TYR A 600 -17.33 0.61 -19.79
CA TYR A 600 -17.60 1.46 -20.96
C TYR A 600 -18.23 0.74 -22.15
N ARG A 601 -19.02 -0.30 -21.88
CA ARG A 601 -19.75 -1.08 -22.88
C ARG A 601 -21.25 -0.80 -22.83
N ALA A 602 -21.94 -1.25 -23.88
CA ALA A 602 -23.38 -1.34 -23.87
C ALA A 602 -23.85 -2.71 -24.37
N TYR A 603 -25.06 -3.06 -24.02
CA TYR A 603 -25.73 -4.29 -24.40
C TYR A 603 -27.21 -4.01 -24.65
N ILE A 604 -27.90 -4.85 -25.41
CA ILE A 604 -29.34 -4.72 -25.60
C ILE A 604 -30.05 -5.55 -24.53
N GLN A 605 -30.96 -4.90 -23.83
CA GLN A 605 -31.95 -5.53 -22.98
C GLN A 605 -33.32 -5.43 -23.66
N PRO A 606 -33.92 -6.56 -24.14
CA PRO A 606 -35.23 -6.53 -24.74
C PRO A 606 -36.31 -6.22 -23.71
N GLU A 607 -37.44 -5.69 -24.18
CA GLU A 607 -38.67 -5.59 -23.39
C GLU A 607 -39.43 -6.89 -23.53
N GLY A 608 -39.41 -7.74 -22.50
CA GLY A 608 -39.97 -9.10 -22.55
C GLY A 608 -39.11 -10.07 -23.38
N THR A 609 -39.60 -11.30 -23.54
CA THR A 609 -39.01 -12.30 -24.44
C THR A 609 -39.31 -11.94 -25.89
N LEU A 610 -38.27 -11.85 -26.73
CA LEU A 610 -38.47 -11.77 -28.19
C LEU A 610 -39.00 -13.12 -28.65
N GLU A 611 -40.35 -13.31 -28.74
CA GLU A 611 -40.97 -14.53 -29.23
C GLU A 611 -40.49 -14.80 -30.66
N GLY A 612 -39.84 -15.96 -30.89
CA GLY A 612 -39.20 -16.30 -32.15
C GLY A 612 -37.90 -15.57 -32.46
N GLY A 613 -37.31 -14.86 -31.48
CA GLY A 613 -36.05 -14.15 -31.64
C GLY A 613 -34.87 -15.08 -31.94
N SER A 614 -34.06 -14.68 -32.92
CA SER A 614 -32.84 -15.41 -33.29
C SER A 614 -31.77 -15.28 -32.19
N ALA A 615 -31.00 -16.34 -31.95
CA ALA A 615 -29.80 -16.34 -31.15
C ALA A 615 -28.75 -15.30 -31.60
N GLN A 616 -28.87 -14.81 -32.80
CA GLN A 616 -27.99 -13.85 -33.44
C GLN A 616 -28.81 -12.83 -34.24
N LEU A 617 -28.60 -11.53 -33.92
CA LEU A 617 -29.25 -10.45 -34.67
C LEU A 617 -28.20 -9.78 -35.58
N THR A 618 -28.56 -9.63 -36.84
CA THR A 618 -27.76 -8.88 -37.82
C THR A 618 -27.88 -7.37 -37.58
N ILE A 619 -26.81 -6.60 -37.86
CA ILE A 619 -26.84 -5.16 -37.74
C ILE A 619 -27.28 -4.54 -39.05
N GLY A 620 -28.48 -3.96 -39.08
CA GLY A 620 -28.97 -3.09 -40.14
C GLY A 620 -28.66 -1.63 -39.81
N VAL A 621 -28.19 -0.86 -40.77
CA VAL A 621 -27.95 0.58 -40.61
C VAL A 621 -28.97 1.33 -41.45
N ASP A 622 -29.76 2.16 -40.81
CA ASP A 622 -30.50 3.22 -41.47
C ASP A 622 -29.54 4.40 -41.65
N GLU A 623 -28.92 4.51 -42.83
CA GLU A 623 -27.99 5.60 -43.15
C GLU A 623 -28.73 6.93 -43.38
N GLY A 624 -29.97 7.05 -42.90
CA GLY A 624 -30.86 8.16 -43.16
C GLY A 624 -30.93 8.37 -44.68
N THR A 625 -32.07 8.33 -45.31
CA THR A 625 -32.14 8.53 -46.76
C THR A 625 -31.23 9.70 -47.15
N ASN A 626 -29.99 9.41 -47.60
CA ASN A 626 -29.44 10.19 -48.69
C ASN A 626 -30.49 10.01 -49.78
N GLN A 627 -31.44 10.93 -49.89
CA GLN A 627 -32.13 11.19 -51.11
C GLN A 627 -31.02 11.57 -52.08
N VAL A 628 -30.47 10.55 -52.76
CA VAL A 628 -29.88 10.74 -54.04
C VAL A 628 -31.00 11.46 -54.78
N ASP A 629 -30.83 12.76 -55.02
CA ASP A 629 -31.86 13.51 -55.73
C ASP A 629 -32.20 12.76 -57.03
N ALA A 630 -33.43 12.86 -57.44
CA ALA A 630 -33.93 12.09 -58.57
C ALA A 630 -33.05 12.33 -59.83
N ALA A 631 -32.35 13.45 -59.93
CA ALA A 631 -31.43 13.77 -61.00
C ALA A 631 -30.14 12.95 -60.93
N THR A 632 -29.51 12.83 -59.77
CA THR A 632 -28.32 11.98 -59.53
C THR A 632 -28.65 10.49 -59.71
N LEU A 633 -29.85 10.03 -59.35
CA LEU A 633 -30.29 8.68 -59.58
C LEU A 633 -30.48 8.40 -61.10
N VAL A 634 -31.06 9.34 -61.83
CA VAL A 634 -31.23 9.25 -63.31
C VAL A 634 -29.90 9.22 -64.04
N ASP A 635 -28.95 10.03 -63.62
CA ASP A 635 -27.60 10.06 -64.21
C ASP A 635 -26.84 8.75 -63.94
N LEU A 636 -26.95 8.18 -62.74
CA LEU A 636 -26.33 6.90 -62.37
C LEU A 636 -27.01 5.68 -63.07
N LEU A 637 -28.32 5.74 -63.34
CA LEU A 637 -29.04 4.69 -64.05
C LEU A 637 -28.83 4.74 -65.55
N ASN A 638 -28.43 5.90 -66.09
CA ASN A 638 -28.08 6.10 -67.49
C ASN A 638 -26.59 5.82 -67.81
N ASP A 639 -25.78 5.51 -66.79
CA ASP A 639 -24.39 5.15 -66.98
C ASP A 639 -24.29 3.76 -67.63
N THR A 640 -23.68 3.69 -68.79
CA THR A 640 -23.53 2.46 -69.58
C THR A 640 -22.63 1.41 -68.92
N GLU A 641 -21.93 1.75 -67.85
CA GLU A 641 -21.06 0.86 -67.10
C GLU A 641 -21.70 0.40 -65.74
N ALA A 642 -22.97 0.73 -65.47
CA ALA A 642 -23.63 0.34 -64.25
C ALA A 642 -23.90 -1.17 -64.20
N GLU A 643 -23.46 -1.83 -63.17
CA GLU A 643 -23.72 -3.23 -62.88
C GLU A 643 -24.74 -3.34 -61.76
N TYR A 644 -25.73 -4.23 -61.89
CA TYR A 644 -26.80 -4.43 -60.91
C TYR A 644 -26.67 -5.79 -60.24
N TYR A 645 -26.90 -5.82 -58.96
CA TYR A 645 -26.84 -7.05 -58.13
C TYR A 645 -28.03 -7.12 -57.21
N ASP A 646 -28.50 -8.34 -56.93
CA ASP A 646 -29.47 -8.58 -55.87
C ASP A 646 -28.81 -8.51 -54.46
N VAL A 647 -29.60 -8.58 -53.41
CA VAL A 647 -29.10 -8.53 -52.01
C VAL A 647 -28.23 -9.73 -51.64
N GLN A 648 -28.20 -10.78 -52.43
CA GLN A 648 -27.30 -11.92 -52.26
C GLN A 648 -26.00 -11.76 -53.06
N GLY A 649 -25.79 -10.62 -53.72
CA GLY A 649 -24.60 -10.34 -54.54
C GLY A 649 -24.62 -11.00 -55.92
N ARG A 650 -25.72 -11.53 -56.40
CA ARG A 650 -25.87 -12.11 -57.75
C ARG A 650 -26.13 -10.98 -58.74
N ARG A 651 -25.40 -10.95 -59.86
CA ARG A 651 -25.60 -9.98 -60.93
C ARG A 651 -26.98 -10.17 -61.59
N ILE A 652 -27.74 -9.10 -61.72
CA ILE A 652 -29.05 -9.06 -62.33
C ILE A 652 -29.02 -8.14 -63.55
N PRO A 653 -29.82 -8.41 -64.58
CA PRO A 653 -29.78 -7.67 -65.82
C PRO A 653 -30.42 -6.28 -65.74
N GLN A 654 -31.28 -6.05 -64.76
CA GLN A 654 -31.96 -4.78 -64.48
C GLN A 654 -32.39 -4.70 -63.03
N LEU A 655 -32.67 -3.49 -62.55
CA LEU A 655 -33.19 -3.30 -61.18
C LEU A 655 -34.49 -4.05 -60.99
N GLN A 656 -34.58 -4.79 -59.88
CA GLN A 656 -35.76 -5.53 -59.46
C GLN A 656 -36.47 -4.77 -58.32
N ARG A 657 -37.73 -5.10 -58.14
CA ARG A 657 -38.51 -4.56 -57.02
C ARG A 657 -37.88 -4.90 -55.70
N GLY A 658 -37.72 -3.90 -54.80
CA GLY A 658 -37.07 -4.05 -53.52
C GLY A 658 -35.64 -3.45 -53.55
N ILE A 659 -34.77 -4.00 -52.74
CA ILE A 659 -33.41 -3.52 -52.58
C ILE A 659 -32.52 -4.14 -53.65
N ASN A 660 -31.77 -3.30 -54.37
CA ASN A 660 -30.77 -3.68 -55.34
C ASN A 660 -29.42 -3.03 -54.97
N ILE A 661 -28.34 -3.65 -55.41
CA ILE A 661 -26.98 -3.07 -55.31
C ILE A 661 -26.58 -2.63 -56.72
N VAL A 662 -26.24 -1.36 -56.84
CA VAL A 662 -25.77 -0.78 -58.10
C VAL A 662 -24.29 -0.47 -57.94
N LYS A 663 -23.47 -0.95 -58.86
CA LYS A 663 -22.05 -0.69 -58.94
C LYS A 663 -21.72 0.11 -60.18
N VAL A 664 -21.06 1.26 -60.02
CA VAL A 664 -20.58 2.11 -61.14
C VAL A 664 -19.10 2.40 -60.83
N GLY A 665 -18.21 1.79 -61.60
CA GLY A 665 -16.78 1.87 -61.36
C GLY A 665 -16.38 1.34 -59.99
N SER A 666 -15.77 2.16 -59.14
CA SER A 666 -15.39 1.83 -57.75
C SER A 666 -16.51 2.11 -56.71
N LYS A 667 -17.61 2.75 -57.10
CA LYS A 667 -18.71 3.12 -56.22
C LYS A 667 -19.76 2.00 -56.19
N VAL A 668 -20.18 1.59 -55.03
CA VAL A 668 -21.23 0.60 -54.78
C VAL A 668 -22.34 1.26 -53.97
N MET A 669 -23.55 1.21 -54.44
CA MET A 669 -24.70 1.86 -53.79
C MET A 669 -25.85 0.87 -53.66
N LYS A 670 -26.65 1.05 -52.59
CA LYS A 670 -27.86 0.31 -52.35
C LYS A 670 -29.06 1.15 -52.82
N VAL A 671 -29.81 0.66 -53.76
CA VAL A 671 -30.94 1.37 -54.36
C VAL A 671 -32.23 0.61 -54.04
N PHE A 672 -33.22 1.29 -53.50
CA PHE A 672 -34.55 0.74 -53.28
C PHE A 672 -35.49 1.14 -54.41
N CYS A 673 -36.00 0.17 -55.14
CA CYS A 673 -36.99 0.38 -56.18
C CYS A 673 -38.42 0.16 -55.62
N PRO A 674 -39.19 1.22 -55.39
CA PRO A 674 -40.56 1.10 -54.95
C PRO A 674 -41.43 0.51 -56.07
N ARG A 675 -42.72 0.26 -55.78
CA ARG A 675 -43.71 -0.27 -56.69
C ARG A 675 -43.87 0.54 -57.96
#